data_958a06f4fb0003c68d81002164458732
#
_entry.id   958a06f4fb0003c68d81002164458732
#
_cell.length_a   1.000
_cell.length_b   1.000
_cell.length_c   1.000
_cell.angle_alpha   90.00
_cell.angle_beta   90.00
_cell.angle_gamma   90.00
#
_symmetry.space_group_name_H-M   'P 1'
#
loop_
_entity.id
_entity.type
_entity.pdbx_description
1 polymer ?
#
loop_
_entity_poly.entity_id
_entity_poly.type
_entity_poly.pdbx_seq_one_letter_code
_entity_poly.pdbx_strand_id
1 'polypeptide(L)'
;MRLSRSYQREMGFLAALAAIISVTGCQDAVPIVGSTADASLPSADVRIRDGANLDRFIFILPDMPVQVPDNAPPPGPDVPPPPAVVCGDGILNIPEGEQCDDGNLDPADGCGPTCLLDQGWICPTPGQPCVNTTVCGDGTISGAEQCDDNNTASGDGCSADCQVEDGWICPTPAARCQAAECGDGLMVGSEECDDANMENGDGCSDTCRVEPGYFCPTPGAACQKTVCANSIVEGDEGCDDGNQLPWDGCSPTCEREPTCKNGECASVCGDGMILAGDVEECDDGNQRDNDGCSKTCTKEIGWDCVVTPVATASLLSLPVVFRDFISIPAAGATRHPNFEDNIGTGVTTGLVQSALGSDGKPVYAGICDNASVSATPCPHGRQLTTQADFDQWYRDTIVSVRGDSFITLALNTTGQYVFDGGTPTNPFLPFGKTDLTGVGWVAQGKELPSGGGNFGFTTEVHYWFQLQGGERLDFSGDDDVWVFFKNNLLIDLGGRHAQTSGTINLTDAEITTRSLTKGRIYEIALFHAERHTNQSNFKLTLNGFGRSKSVCTPICGDGIVVKGEVCDDGSLNGSYGHCNETCSGLAPHCGDKIVQAAEGEECDDGVNLTTYGINGKPGCAPGCKLSPFCGDGQTDSLFGEQCDTGGVKLPDSSCQLNCTYRPACGNGVIDAADGETCDDGNLISGDGCSSFCTIETVIH
;
A
#
# COMPACT_ATOMS: atom_id res chain seq x y z
N MET A 1 55.53 -26.43 -12.14
CA MET A 1 54.93 -26.42 -13.49
C MET A 1 54.01 -25.24 -13.56
N ARG A 2 54.41 -24.11 -14.07
CA ARG A 2 54.09 -23.51 -15.40
C ARG A 2 52.57 -23.46 -15.63
N LEU A 3 51.87 -22.36 -15.91
CA LEU A 3 52.07 -21.05 -16.54
C LEU A 3 50.81 -20.21 -16.28
N SER A 4 50.75 -18.93 -15.81
CA SER A 4 50.99 -17.67 -16.53
C SER A 4 50.00 -17.28 -17.63
N ARG A 5 49.29 -16.16 -17.43
CA ARG A 5 49.10 -14.95 -18.25
C ARG A 5 47.73 -14.30 -18.02
N SER A 6 47.58 -13.16 -17.41
CA SER A 6 47.72 -11.76 -17.89
C SER A 6 46.94 -11.42 -19.16
N TYR A 7 45.98 -10.51 -19.01
CA TYR A 7 45.70 -9.47 -20.00
C TYR A 7 45.16 -8.20 -19.33
N GLN A 8 45.97 -7.13 -19.44
CA GLN A 8 45.58 -5.75 -19.27
C GLN A 8 45.17 -5.19 -20.63
N ARG A 9 44.33 -4.18 -20.61
CA ARG A 9 44.21 -2.99 -21.48
C ARG A 9 42.73 -2.51 -21.54
N GLU A 10 42.32 -1.28 -21.60
CA GLU A 10 43.00 -0.01 -21.77
C GLU A 10 42.09 1.12 -21.31
N MET A 11 42.71 2.22 -20.93
CA MET A 11 42.12 3.52 -20.61
C MET A 11 41.48 4.20 -21.81
N GLY A 12 40.50 5.07 -21.57
CA GLY A 12 40.05 6.09 -22.50
C GLY A 12 39.46 7.29 -21.76
N PHE A 13 40.30 8.32 -21.69
CA PHE A 13 39.98 9.69 -21.22
C PHE A 13 38.90 10.35 -22.07
N LEU A 14 38.03 11.17 -21.46
CA LEU A 14 37.76 12.52 -21.99
C LEU A 14 37.22 13.43 -20.90
N ALA A 15 37.87 14.56 -20.77
CA ALA A 15 37.65 15.64 -19.80
C ALA A 15 36.84 16.79 -20.44
N ALA A 16 36.35 17.64 -19.53
CA ALA A 16 35.98 19.06 -19.66
C ALA A 16 34.60 19.40 -20.26
N LEU A 17 33.77 20.21 -19.59
CA LEU A 17 33.93 21.65 -19.42
C LEU A 17 33.00 22.23 -18.38
N ALA A 18 33.52 23.04 -17.48
CA ALA A 18 32.77 23.89 -16.57
C ALA A 18 32.24 25.14 -17.29
N ALA A 19 31.07 25.61 -16.92
CA ALA A 19 30.67 26.98 -17.12
C ALA A 19 29.98 27.54 -15.85
N ILE A 20 30.71 28.43 -15.21
CA ILE A 20 30.29 29.32 -14.12
C ILE A 20 29.46 30.44 -14.74
N ILE A 21 28.28 30.72 -14.19
CA ILE A 21 27.67 32.05 -14.29
C ILE A 21 27.22 32.45 -12.88
N SER A 22 27.97 33.37 -12.30
CA SER A 22 27.58 34.19 -11.16
C SER A 22 26.70 35.34 -11.60
N VAL A 23 25.59 35.59 -10.93
CA VAL A 23 25.00 36.92 -10.89
C VAL A 23 24.64 37.23 -9.43
N THR A 24 25.25 38.30 -9.00
CA THR A 24 25.15 38.95 -7.69
C THR A 24 23.91 39.85 -7.56
N GLY A 25 23.36 39.88 -6.34
CA GLY A 25 22.99 41.14 -5.64
C GLY A 25 21.54 41.57 -5.79
N CYS A 26 20.84 41.83 -4.74
CA CYS A 26 20.70 42.82 -3.67
C CYS A 26 19.42 42.48 -2.89
N GLN A 27 19.45 42.33 -1.64
CA GLN A 27 19.17 43.20 -0.47
C GLN A 27 18.01 44.20 -0.67
N ASP A 28 16.99 44.14 0.16
CA ASP A 28 16.62 44.84 1.39
C ASP A 28 15.12 44.82 1.64
N ALA A 29 14.72 44.39 2.77
CA ALA A 29 14.17 45.01 3.99
C ALA A 29 12.69 45.44 4.01
N VAL A 30 11.90 44.72 4.76
CA VAL A 30 11.05 44.98 5.99
C VAL A 30 10.60 46.42 6.27
N PRO A 31 9.56 46.62 7.10
CA PRO A 31 8.12 46.29 7.15
C PRO A 31 7.24 47.57 7.19
N ILE A 32 5.90 47.46 7.41
CA ILE A 32 5.08 48.30 8.29
C ILE A 32 3.59 47.92 8.22
N VAL A 33 3.06 47.49 9.30
CA VAL A 33 1.86 47.73 10.10
C VAL A 33 0.79 48.66 9.52
N GLY A 34 -0.48 48.21 9.65
CA GLY A 34 -1.54 49.11 10.05
C GLY A 34 -2.86 49.08 9.29
N SER A 35 -3.82 48.37 9.83
CA SER A 35 -5.13 48.82 10.30
C SER A 35 -6.22 49.30 9.28
N THR A 36 -7.35 48.63 9.50
CA THR A 36 -8.75 49.11 9.52
C THR A 36 -9.54 49.34 8.22
N ALA A 37 -10.57 48.53 8.18
CA ALA A 37 -11.99 48.87 7.95
C ALA A 37 -12.51 49.19 6.56
N ASP A 38 -13.48 48.39 6.26
CA ASP A 38 -14.84 48.71 5.74
C ASP A 38 -15.13 48.68 4.25
N ALA A 39 -16.10 47.85 3.99
CA ALA A 39 -17.28 47.99 3.11
C ALA A 39 -17.13 47.85 1.59
N SER A 40 -18.00 46.96 1.12
CA SER A 40 -18.71 46.91 -0.15
C SER A 40 -18.15 46.06 -1.30
N LEU A 41 -18.96 45.06 -1.61
CA LEU A 41 -18.98 44.29 -2.86
C LEU A 41 -19.07 45.16 -4.13
N PRO A 42 -18.52 44.70 -5.24
CA PRO A 42 -19.37 43.95 -6.18
C PRO A 42 -18.70 42.74 -6.86
N SER A 43 -19.58 41.90 -7.31
CA SER A 43 -19.40 40.72 -8.15
C SER A 43 -18.33 40.85 -9.26
N ALA A 44 -17.48 39.86 -9.38
CA ALA A 44 -16.69 39.65 -10.59
C ALA A 44 -16.72 38.18 -10.98
N ASP A 45 -17.15 37.96 -12.21
CA ASP A 45 -17.19 36.72 -12.96
C ASP A 45 -15.91 35.84 -12.81
N VAL A 46 -16.08 34.61 -12.41
CA VAL A 46 -15.09 33.58 -12.57
C VAL A 46 -15.31 32.94 -13.93
N ARG A 47 -14.42 33.21 -14.87
CA ARG A 47 -14.32 32.47 -16.12
C ARG A 47 -13.56 31.16 -15.87
N ILE A 48 -14.27 30.07 -15.94
CA ILE A 48 -13.69 28.72 -16.07
C ILE A 48 -13.21 28.58 -17.52
N ARG A 49 -11.96 28.23 -17.70
CA ARG A 49 -11.42 27.82 -19.00
C ARG A 49 -11.67 26.33 -19.15
N ASP A 50 -12.62 25.97 -19.99
CA ASP A 50 -12.68 24.63 -20.58
C ASP A 50 -11.80 24.60 -21.82
N GLY A 51 -10.93 23.63 -21.85
CA GLY A 51 -10.14 23.29 -23.02
C GLY A 51 -10.35 21.84 -23.39
N ALA A 52 -11.21 21.58 -24.34
CA ALA A 52 -11.03 20.50 -25.30
C ALA A 52 -12.06 20.63 -26.40
N ASN A 53 -11.54 20.66 -27.58
CA ASN A 53 -12.14 20.94 -28.86
C ASN A 53 -12.73 19.67 -29.46
N LEU A 54 -14.00 19.67 -29.84
CA LEU A 54 -14.48 18.81 -30.92
C LEU A 54 -15.52 19.61 -31.73
N ASP A 55 -15.05 20.07 -32.88
CA ASP A 55 -15.82 20.72 -33.90
C ASP A 55 -16.98 19.84 -34.40
N ARG A 56 -18.21 20.30 -34.18
CA ARG A 56 -19.38 19.88 -34.95
C ARG A 56 -19.96 21.12 -35.62
N PHE A 57 -19.68 21.26 -36.88
CA PHE A 57 -20.29 22.28 -37.73
C PHE A 57 -21.79 22.00 -37.89
N ILE A 58 -22.62 22.90 -37.36
CA ILE A 58 -24.02 23.01 -37.69
C ILE A 58 -24.14 24.17 -38.69
N PHE A 59 -24.46 23.83 -39.91
CA PHE A 59 -24.84 24.84 -40.91
C PHE A 59 -26.28 25.31 -40.65
N ILE A 60 -26.41 26.55 -40.23
CA ILE A 60 -27.70 27.25 -40.26
C ILE A 60 -27.77 27.97 -41.61
N LEU A 61 -28.72 27.52 -42.46
CA LEU A 61 -29.06 28.25 -43.69
C LEU A 61 -30.13 29.30 -43.36
N PRO A 62 -30.03 30.52 -43.92
CA PRO A 62 -31.01 31.55 -43.67
C PRO A 62 -32.28 31.34 -44.50
N ASP A 63 -33.40 31.71 -43.92
CA ASP A 63 -34.75 31.71 -44.50
C ASP A 63 -34.81 32.39 -45.86
N MET A 64 -35.24 31.64 -46.88
CA MET A 64 -35.74 32.22 -48.10
C MET A 64 -37.20 31.82 -48.27
N PRO A 65 -38.08 32.76 -48.62
CA PRO A 65 -39.50 32.48 -48.77
C PRO A 65 -39.75 31.66 -50.04
N VAL A 66 -40.38 30.49 -49.88
CA VAL A 66 -40.86 29.67 -50.99
C VAL A 66 -42.22 30.24 -51.45
N GLN A 67 -42.27 30.69 -52.69
CA GLN A 67 -43.50 30.99 -53.37
C GLN A 67 -44.09 29.67 -53.88
N VAL A 68 -45.32 29.37 -53.45
CA VAL A 68 -46.14 28.26 -53.90
C VAL A 68 -46.91 28.67 -55.19
N PRO A 69 -46.83 27.87 -56.26
CA PRO A 69 -47.73 28.13 -57.42
C PRO A 69 -49.13 27.65 -57.13
N ASP A 70 -50.13 28.55 -57.33
CA ASP A 70 -51.53 28.22 -57.38
C ASP A 70 -51.84 27.25 -58.54
N ASN A 71 -52.19 26.00 -58.19
CA ASN A 71 -53.10 25.17 -58.94
C ASN A 71 -53.36 23.88 -58.13
N ALA A 72 -54.38 23.93 -57.27
CA ALA A 72 -54.92 22.77 -56.63
C ALA A 72 -56.25 22.36 -57.34
N PRO A 73 -56.46 21.06 -57.65
CA PRO A 73 -57.77 20.58 -58.03
C PRO A 73 -58.74 20.57 -56.82
N PRO A 74 -60.09 20.59 -57.07
CA PRO A 74 -61.08 20.73 -56.01
C PRO A 74 -61.15 19.48 -55.11
N PRO A 75 -61.54 19.65 -53.82
CA PRO A 75 -61.56 18.60 -52.82
C PRO A 75 -62.59 17.52 -53.15
N GLY A 76 -62.12 16.25 -53.01
CA GLY A 76 -63.00 15.07 -52.98
C GLY A 76 -63.71 14.99 -51.60
N PRO A 77 -64.76 14.14 -51.48
CA PRO A 77 -65.61 14.15 -50.29
C PRO A 77 -64.86 13.76 -49.00
N ASP A 78 -65.25 14.45 -47.91
CA ASP A 78 -64.78 14.30 -46.57
C ASP A 78 -64.61 12.86 -46.11
N VAL A 79 -63.36 12.39 -46.01
CA VAL A 79 -62.97 11.31 -45.11
C VAL A 79 -62.68 11.99 -43.75
N PRO A 80 -63.33 11.61 -42.66
CA PRO A 80 -62.99 12.13 -41.36
C PRO A 80 -61.52 11.85 -41.09
N PRO A 81 -60.79 12.84 -40.53
CA PRO A 81 -59.40 12.55 -40.13
C PRO A 81 -59.35 11.39 -39.17
N PRO A 82 -58.33 10.52 -39.24
CA PRO A 82 -58.14 9.50 -38.24
C PRO A 82 -58.16 10.13 -36.86
N PRO A 83 -58.69 9.45 -35.82
CA PRO A 83 -58.72 9.98 -34.49
C PRO A 83 -57.27 10.35 -34.12
N ALA A 84 -57.08 11.58 -33.61
CA ALA A 84 -55.77 12.01 -33.15
C ALA A 84 -55.34 11.03 -32.06
N VAL A 85 -54.12 10.47 -32.19
CA VAL A 85 -53.45 9.75 -31.11
C VAL A 85 -53.38 10.69 -29.93
N VAL A 86 -54.02 10.36 -28.81
CA VAL A 86 -54.09 11.19 -27.61
C VAL A 86 -53.43 10.40 -26.50
N CYS A 87 -52.12 10.58 -26.37
CA CYS A 87 -51.37 10.05 -25.24
C CYS A 87 -52.02 10.48 -23.92
N GLY A 88 -52.13 9.58 -22.95
CA GLY A 88 -52.70 9.85 -21.62
C GLY A 88 -54.23 9.74 -21.56
N ASP A 89 -54.89 9.15 -22.57
CA ASP A 89 -56.33 8.94 -22.56
C ASP A 89 -56.76 7.59 -21.96
N GLY A 90 -55.82 6.78 -21.57
CA GLY A 90 -56.01 5.46 -20.95
C GLY A 90 -56.21 4.35 -21.95
N ILE A 91 -55.99 4.58 -23.25
CA ILE A 91 -56.18 3.59 -24.34
C ILE A 91 -54.88 3.46 -25.13
N LEU A 92 -54.23 2.32 -25.02
CA LEU A 92 -52.98 2.03 -25.74
C LEU A 92 -53.21 1.84 -27.24
N ASN A 93 -52.76 2.78 -28.06
CA ASN A 93 -52.90 2.80 -29.52
C ASN A 93 -51.60 2.36 -30.21
N ILE A 94 -51.29 1.06 -30.13
CA ILE A 94 -50.05 0.45 -30.70
C ILE A 94 -49.90 0.71 -32.22
N PRO A 95 -50.96 0.63 -33.06
CA PRO A 95 -50.82 0.88 -34.48
C PRO A 95 -50.39 2.30 -34.82
N GLU A 96 -50.63 3.26 -33.94
CA GLU A 96 -50.30 4.66 -34.07
C GLU A 96 -48.96 5.04 -33.39
N GLY A 97 -48.26 4.08 -32.76
CA GLY A 97 -46.92 4.24 -32.27
C GLY A 97 -46.79 4.46 -30.76
N GLU A 98 -47.85 4.27 -29.98
CA GLU A 98 -47.76 4.30 -28.52
C GLU A 98 -47.11 3.01 -27.98
N GLN A 99 -46.22 3.15 -27.06
CA GLN A 99 -45.57 2.06 -26.33
C GLN A 99 -46.25 1.79 -24.98
N CYS A 100 -46.88 2.81 -24.42
CA CYS A 100 -47.58 2.81 -23.13
C CYS A 100 -48.68 3.88 -23.13
N ASP A 101 -49.66 3.75 -22.26
CA ASP A 101 -50.60 4.78 -21.86
C ASP A 101 -51.05 4.48 -20.43
N ASP A 102 -50.72 5.33 -19.47
CA ASP A 102 -51.03 5.15 -18.06
C ASP A 102 -52.20 6.06 -17.60
N GLY A 103 -52.78 6.77 -18.52
CA GLY A 103 -53.95 7.63 -18.30
C GLY A 103 -53.61 9.03 -17.86
N ASN A 104 -52.36 9.48 -18.01
CA ASN A 104 -51.92 10.82 -17.72
C ASN A 104 -50.79 11.31 -18.66
N LEU A 105 -50.24 12.49 -18.45
CA LEU A 105 -49.12 13.04 -19.23
C LEU A 105 -47.98 13.48 -18.34
N ASP A 106 -47.91 12.97 -17.09
CA ASP A 106 -46.85 13.30 -16.15
C ASP A 106 -45.56 12.64 -16.60
N PRO A 107 -44.43 13.33 -16.62
CA PRO A 107 -43.14 12.73 -16.95
C PRO A 107 -42.54 11.96 -15.77
N ALA A 108 -41.80 10.90 -16.05
CA ALA A 108 -41.04 10.09 -15.07
C ALA A 108 -41.90 9.24 -14.10
N ASP A 109 -43.09 8.86 -14.49
CA ASP A 109 -43.96 7.93 -13.78
C ASP A 109 -44.23 6.61 -14.55
N GLY A 110 -43.43 6.38 -15.61
CA GLY A 110 -43.36 5.17 -16.39
C GLY A 110 -43.85 5.31 -17.81
N CYS A 111 -44.70 6.28 -18.12
CA CYS A 111 -45.15 6.57 -19.46
C CYS A 111 -45.09 8.08 -19.74
N GLY A 112 -44.11 8.51 -20.49
CA GLY A 112 -43.91 9.92 -20.77
C GLY A 112 -45.01 10.55 -21.64
N PRO A 113 -45.06 11.90 -21.73
CA PRO A 113 -46.13 12.61 -22.42
C PRO A 113 -46.19 12.39 -23.93
N THR A 114 -45.29 11.57 -24.47
CA THR A 114 -45.25 11.12 -25.86
C THR A 114 -45.63 9.64 -26.02
N CYS A 115 -46.18 9.02 -24.99
CA CYS A 115 -46.52 7.59 -24.89
C CYS A 115 -45.35 6.65 -25.20
N LEU A 116 -44.14 7.07 -24.85
CA LEU A 116 -42.97 6.20 -24.85
C LEU A 116 -42.75 5.70 -23.44
N LEU A 117 -42.49 4.41 -23.32
CA LEU A 117 -42.22 3.76 -22.06
C LEU A 117 -40.88 4.28 -21.47
N ASP A 118 -40.92 4.74 -20.23
CA ASP A 118 -39.71 5.13 -19.52
C ASP A 118 -38.85 3.90 -19.20
N GLN A 119 -37.54 4.07 -19.27
CA GLN A 119 -36.60 2.98 -19.00
C GLN A 119 -36.76 2.49 -17.56
N GLY A 120 -36.84 1.16 -17.36
CA GLY A 120 -37.03 0.56 -16.04
C GLY A 120 -38.48 0.51 -15.55
N TRP A 121 -39.41 0.76 -16.42
CA TRP A 121 -40.82 0.68 -16.10
C TRP A 121 -41.55 -0.35 -16.99
N ILE A 122 -42.63 -0.90 -16.47
CA ILE A 122 -43.60 -1.67 -17.24
C ILE A 122 -44.98 -1.13 -16.97
N CYS A 123 -45.79 -1.07 -18.02
CA CYS A 123 -47.19 -0.66 -17.95
C CYS A 123 -48.11 -1.85 -18.25
N PRO A 124 -48.40 -2.71 -17.27
CA PRO A 124 -49.08 -3.97 -17.49
C PRO A 124 -50.55 -3.85 -17.91
N THR A 125 -51.15 -2.68 -17.65
CA THR A 125 -52.56 -2.42 -17.97
C THR A 125 -52.71 -0.98 -18.45
N PRO A 126 -53.14 -0.74 -19.69
CA PRO A 126 -53.40 0.59 -20.18
C PRO A 126 -54.37 1.39 -19.27
N GLY A 127 -54.12 2.67 -19.10
CA GLY A 127 -54.91 3.56 -18.23
C GLY A 127 -54.71 3.33 -16.74
N GLN A 128 -53.71 2.57 -16.34
CA GLN A 128 -53.32 2.39 -14.96
C GLN A 128 -51.85 2.79 -14.77
N PRO A 129 -51.46 3.27 -13.57
CA PRO A 129 -50.06 3.63 -13.29
C PRO A 129 -49.09 2.50 -13.66
N CYS A 130 -48.00 2.87 -14.29
CA CYS A 130 -46.90 1.96 -14.59
C CYS A 130 -46.18 1.49 -13.31
N VAL A 131 -45.51 0.39 -13.38
CA VAL A 131 -44.75 -0.20 -12.24
C VAL A 131 -43.29 -0.07 -12.54
N ASN A 132 -42.57 0.53 -11.61
CA ASN A 132 -41.09 0.56 -11.66
C ASN A 132 -40.56 -0.84 -11.37
N THR A 133 -39.74 -1.37 -12.27
CA THR A 133 -39.12 -2.69 -12.17
C THR A 133 -37.65 -2.62 -11.80
N THR A 134 -37.10 -1.40 -11.63
CA THR A 134 -35.73 -1.19 -11.19
C THR A 134 -35.64 -1.44 -9.68
N VAL A 135 -34.98 -2.51 -9.27
CA VAL A 135 -34.79 -2.86 -7.85
C VAL A 135 -33.30 -3.15 -7.64
N CYS A 136 -32.57 -2.13 -7.23
CA CYS A 136 -31.17 -2.25 -6.94
C CYS A 136 -30.89 -3.28 -5.83
N GLY A 137 -29.90 -4.14 -6.02
CA GLY A 137 -29.48 -5.17 -5.07
C GLY A 137 -30.29 -6.45 -5.12
N ASP A 138 -31.08 -6.69 -6.18
CA ASP A 138 -31.83 -7.94 -6.35
C ASP A 138 -31.09 -9.00 -7.20
N GLY A 139 -29.91 -8.68 -7.68
CA GLY A 139 -29.07 -9.55 -8.49
C GLY A 139 -29.43 -9.56 -9.97
N THR A 140 -30.24 -8.61 -10.45
CA THR A 140 -30.67 -8.58 -11.84
C THR A 140 -30.60 -7.15 -12.37
N ILE A 141 -29.74 -6.89 -13.33
CA ILE A 141 -29.72 -5.56 -13.99
C ILE A 141 -31.01 -5.37 -14.73
N SER A 142 -31.83 -4.41 -14.32
CA SER A 142 -33.09 -4.06 -14.91
C SER A 142 -33.24 -2.54 -15.08
N GLY A 143 -33.94 -2.13 -16.13
CA GLY A 143 -34.27 -0.73 -16.34
C GLY A 143 -33.10 0.20 -16.55
N ALA A 144 -32.89 1.13 -15.60
CA ALA A 144 -31.87 2.16 -15.67
C ALA A 144 -30.58 1.78 -14.93
N GLU A 145 -30.50 0.57 -14.42
CA GLU A 145 -29.33 0.10 -13.66
C GLU A 145 -28.12 -0.07 -14.57
N GLN A 146 -26.97 0.39 -14.10
CA GLN A 146 -25.68 0.16 -14.74
C GLN A 146 -24.97 -1.06 -14.17
N CYS A 147 -25.28 -1.41 -12.92
CA CYS A 147 -24.76 -2.56 -12.20
C CYS A 147 -25.80 -3.05 -11.18
N ASP A 148 -25.64 -4.28 -10.73
CA ASP A 148 -26.30 -4.87 -9.57
C ASP A 148 -25.38 -5.96 -9.01
N ASP A 149 -24.91 -5.80 -7.78
CA ASP A 149 -23.97 -6.70 -7.12
C ASP A 149 -24.60 -7.48 -5.96
N ASN A 150 -25.95 -7.61 -5.98
CA ASN A 150 -26.76 -8.29 -4.96
C ASN A 150 -26.90 -7.54 -3.63
N ASN A 151 -26.53 -6.27 -3.58
CA ASN A 151 -26.69 -5.50 -2.35
C ASN A 151 -26.93 -4.02 -2.66
N THR A 152 -27.14 -3.20 -1.66
CA THR A 152 -27.33 -1.75 -1.78
C THR A 152 -26.29 -0.98 -1.00
N ALA A 153 -25.14 -1.59 -0.69
CA ALA A 153 -24.01 -0.90 -0.09
C ALA A 153 -23.32 -0.04 -1.15
N SER A 154 -22.63 1.00 -0.75
CA SER A 154 -21.78 1.78 -1.64
C SER A 154 -20.32 1.64 -1.20
N GLY A 155 -19.39 1.73 -2.16
CA GLY A 155 -17.96 1.55 -1.92
C GLY A 155 -17.46 0.15 -2.27
N ASP A 156 -18.31 -0.69 -2.84
CA ASP A 156 -18.01 -2.05 -3.31
C ASP A 156 -18.21 -2.22 -4.82
N GLY A 157 -18.39 -1.08 -5.51
CA GLY A 157 -18.39 -0.95 -6.95
C GLY A 157 -19.74 -0.67 -7.58
N CYS A 158 -20.85 -1.00 -6.91
CA CYS A 158 -22.19 -0.64 -7.35
C CYS A 158 -22.86 0.22 -6.26
N SER A 159 -23.22 1.45 -6.59
CA SER A 159 -23.85 2.33 -5.63
C SER A 159 -25.27 1.87 -5.26
N ALA A 160 -25.80 2.38 -4.14
CA ALA A 160 -27.18 2.14 -3.73
C ALA A 160 -28.26 2.51 -4.78
N ASP A 161 -27.86 3.32 -5.77
CA ASP A 161 -28.71 3.71 -6.91
C ASP A 161 -28.39 2.91 -8.19
N CYS A 162 -27.66 1.78 -8.08
CA CYS A 162 -27.23 0.91 -9.18
C CYS A 162 -26.43 1.62 -10.28
N GLN A 163 -25.58 2.53 -9.91
CA GLN A 163 -24.63 3.16 -10.81
C GLN A 163 -23.24 2.61 -10.49
N VAL A 164 -22.45 2.31 -11.53
CA VAL A 164 -21.07 1.89 -11.37
C VAL A 164 -20.29 3.04 -10.69
N GLU A 165 -19.60 2.72 -9.60
CA GLU A 165 -18.80 3.70 -8.86
C GLU A 165 -17.48 4.00 -9.59
N ASP A 166 -16.95 5.22 -9.41
CA ASP A 166 -15.70 5.63 -10.05
C ASP A 166 -14.55 4.68 -9.66
N GLY A 167 -13.80 4.22 -10.64
CA GLY A 167 -12.70 3.26 -10.46
C GLY A 167 -13.14 1.80 -10.37
N TRP A 168 -14.41 1.49 -10.66
CA TRP A 168 -14.91 0.12 -10.64
C TRP A 168 -15.40 -0.33 -12.02
N ILE A 169 -15.31 -1.64 -12.25
CA ILE A 169 -15.88 -2.33 -13.42
C ILE A 169 -16.81 -3.43 -12.93
N CYS A 170 -18.04 -3.44 -13.42
CA CYS A 170 -19.03 -4.47 -13.11
C CYS A 170 -19.29 -5.33 -14.35
N PRO A 171 -18.49 -6.38 -14.59
CA PRO A 171 -18.50 -7.12 -15.85
C PRO A 171 -19.73 -8.00 -16.04
N THR A 172 -20.43 -8.35 -14.95
CA THR A 172 -21.54 -9.31 -15.00
C THR A 172 -22.64 -8.91 -14.02
N PRO A 173 -23.94 -9.00 -14.41
CA PRO A 173 -25.05 -8.85 -13.46
C PRO A 173 -24.96 -9.84 -12.31
N ALA A 174 -25.31 -9.40 -11.10
CA ALA A 174 -25.30 -10.20 -9.88
C ALA A 174 -23.93 -10.70 -9.42
N ALA A 175 -22.86 -10.25 -10.07
CA ALA A 175 -21.49 -10.49 -9.61
C ALA A 175 -20.93 -9.22 -8.96
N ARG A 176 -20.04 -9.39 -7.99
CA ARG A 176 -19.31 -8.25 -7.41
C ARG A 176 -18.57 -7.49 -8.48
N CYS A 177 -18.62 -6.18 -8.37
CA CYS A 177 -17.78 -5.30 -9.17
C CYS A 177 -16.31 -5.50 -8.83
N GLN A 178 -15.43 -5.22 -9.75
CA GLN A 178 -13.97 -5.34 -9.58
C GLN A 178 -13.36 -3.93 -9.64
N ALA A 179 -12.33 -3.67 -8.85
CA ALA A 179 -11.52 -2.47 -9.00
C ALA A 179 -10.95 -2.41 -10.43
N ALA A 180 -10.92 -1.22 -11.02
CA ALA A 180 -10.61 -1.09 -12.43
C ALA A 180 -9.19 -1.56 -12.75
N GLU A 181 -8.17 -0.86 -12.32
CA GLU A 181 -6.77 -1.29 -12.49
C GLU A 181 -5.86 -0.48 -11.55
N CYS A 182 -4.90 -1.14 -10.92
CA CYS A 182 -3.82 -0.49 -10.20
C CYS A 182 -3.08 0.49 -11.13
N GLY A 183 -2.77 1.69 -10.63
CA GLY A 183 -2.06 2.72 -11.37
C GLY A 183 -2.95 3.66 -12.19
N ASP A 184 -4.26 3.63 -12.00
CA ASP A 184 -5.21 4.52 -12.66
C ASP A 184 -5.44 5.87 -11.94
N GLY A 185 -4.87 6.01 -10.74
CA GLY A 185 -4.96 7.20 -9.91
C GLY A 185 -6.15 7.23 -8.96
N LEU A 186 -6.92 6.15 -8.88
CA LEU A 186 -8.09 6.00 -8.01
C LEU A 186 -7.84 4.84 -7.04
N MET A 187 -7.82 5.10 -5.77
CA MET A 187 -7.66 4.06 -4.74
C MET A 187 -9.02 3.43 -4.43
N VAL A 188 -9.28 2.25 -4.97
CA VAL A 188 -10.57 1.54 -4.83
C VAL A 188 -10.36 0.05 -4.52
N GLY A 189 -11.38 -0.58 -3.95
CA GLY A 189 -11.33 -2.00 -3.62
C GLY A 189 -10.27 -2.32 -2.56
N SER A 190 -9.38 -3.26 -2.86
CA SER A 190 -8.35 -3.74 -1.93
C SER A 190 -7.00 -3.04 -2.07
N GLU A 191 -6.94 -1.92 -2.77
CA GLU A 191 -5.69 -1.17 -2.96
C GLU A 191 -5.27 -0.47 -1.68
N GLU A 192 -3.98 -0.57 -1.35
CA GLU A 192 -3.38 0.16 -0.24
C GLU A 192 -2.85 1.54 -0.67
N CYS A 193 -2.56 1.67 -1.96
CA CYS A 193 -2.10 2.89 -2.60
C CYS A 193 -2.44 2.85 -4.09
N ASP A 194 -2.48 4.02 -4.70
CA ASP A 194 -2.41 4.23 -6.13
C ASP A 194 -1.68 5.55 -6.37
N ASP A 195 -0.58 5.53 -7.08
CA ASP A 195 0.22 6.72 -7.39
C ASP A 195 0.17 7.08 -8.88
N ALA A 196 -0.85 6.57 -9.58
CA ALA A 196 -1.13 6.77 -10.99
C ALA A 196 -0.08 6.16 -11.93
N ASN A 197 0.60 5.09 -11.49
CA ASN A 197 1.49 4.31 -12.34
C ASN A 197 1.66 2.87 -11.81
N MET A 198 2.37 2.01 -12.56
CA MET A 198 2.67 0.61 -12.18
C MET A 198 4.18 0.38 -12.02
N GLU A 199 4.97 1.41 -11.69
CA GLU A 199 6.40 1.26 -11.46
C GLU A 199 6.65 0.81 -10.01
N ASN A 200 7.61 -0.09 -9.80
CA ASN A 200 8.02 -0.53 -8.47
C ASN A 200 9.24 0.28 -8.00
N GLY A 201 9.30 0.61 -6.71
CA GLY A 201 10.43 1.30 -6.08
C GLY A 201 10.22 2.81 -5.90
N ASP A 202 9.03 3.32 -6.13
CA ASP A 202 8.64 4.72 -5.98
C ASP A 202 7.54 4.93 -4.92
N GLY A 203 7.12 3.82 -4.29
CA GLY A 203 6.29 3.84 -3.10
C GLY A 203 4.98 3.10 -3.19
N CYS A 204 4.45 2.89 -4.40
CA CYS A 204 3.33 2.00 -4.65
C CYS A 204 3.75 0.93 -5.67
N SER A 205 3.55 -0.33 -5.31
CA SER A 205 3.93 -1.43 -6.19
C SER A 205 2.94 -1.60 -7.37
N ASP A 206 3.35 -2.37 -8.38
CA ASP A 206 2.51 -2.77 -9.51
C ASP A 206 1.27 -3.63 -9.14
N THR A 207 1.09 -3.91 -7.86
CA THR A 207 -0.07 -4.59 -7.26
C THR A 207 -0.79 -3.71 -6.24
N CYS A 208 -0.57 -2.38 -6.29
CA CYS A 208 -1.15 -1.38 -5.40
C CYS A 208 -0.95 -1.68 -3.90
N ARG A 209 0.26 -2.11 -3.55
CA ARG A 209 0.70 -2.26 -2.17
C ARG A 209 1.73 -1.21 -1.83
N VAL A 210 1.60 -0.61 -0.64
CA VAL A 210 2.59 0.36 -0.16
C VAL A 210 3.94 -0.34 0.01
N GLU A 211 4.97 0.20 -0.62
CA GLU A 211 6.32 -0.35 -0.52
C GLU A 211 6.98 0.03 0.81
N PRO A 212 7.84 -0.85 1.37
CA PRO A 212 8.53 -0.57 2.63
C PRO A 212 9.30 0.76 2.62
N GLY A 213 9.11 1.57 3.65
CA GLY A 213 9.74 2.88 3.80
C GLY A 213 9.06 3.99 3.00
N TYR A 214 7.82 3.80 2.60
CA TYR A 214 6.99 4.82 1.96
C TYR A 214 5.63 4.94 2.63
N PHE A 215 4.95 6.03 2.35
CA PHE A 215 3.55 6.24 2.65
C PHE A 215 2.89 7.04 1.53
N CYS A 216 1.61 6.81 1.29
CA CYS A 216 0.87 7.39 0.19
C CYS A 216 -0.30 8.22 0.74
N PRO A 217 -0.10 9.53 1.05
CA PRO A 217 -1.09 10.35 1.74
C PRO A 217 -2.28 10.75 0.87
N THR A 218 -2.16 10.64 -0.45
CA THR A 218 -3.17 11.11 -1.40
C THR A 218 -3.22 10.17 -2.58
N PRO A 219 -4.37 9.52 -2.86
CA PRO A 219 -4.55 8.70 -4.06
C PRO A 219 -4.24 9.48 -5.35
N GLY A 220 -3.66 8.83 -6.33
CA GLY A 220 -3.25 9.42 -7.61
C GLY A 220 -2.06 10.36 -7.54
N ALA A 221 -1.40 10.48 -6.38
CA ALA A 221 -0.21 11.28 -6.21
C ALA A 221 0.98 10.40 -5.81
N ALA A 222 2.18 10.78 -6.25
CA ALA A 222 3.41 10.07 -5.91
C ALA A 222 3.54 9.88 -4.39
N CYS A 223 3.86 8.67 -3.98
CA CYS A 223 4.12 8.31 -2.60
C CYS A 223 5.35 9.03 -2.04
N GLN A 224 5.43 9.16 -0.74
CA GLN A 224 6.51 9.86 -0.04
C GLN A 224 7.31 8.86 0.79
N LYS A 225 8.61 9.11 0.94
CA LYS A 225 9.45 8.31 1.84
C LYS A 225 9.14 8.67 3.28
N THR A 226 9.03 7.65 4.13
CA THR A 226 8.98 7.85 5.58
C THR A 226 10.30 8.45 6.08
N VAL A 227 10.21 9.41 6.96
CA VAL A 227 11.39 10.12 7.51
C VAL A 227 11.30 10.14 9.02
N CYS A 228 11.98 9.20 9.66
CA CYS A 228 12.12 9.18 11.12
C CYS A 228 12.77 10.47 11.65
N ALA A 229 12.27 10.98 12.76
CA ALA A 229 12.72 12.21 13.44
C ALA A 229 12.24 13.53 12.78
N ASN A 230 11.08 13.51 12.16
CA ASN A 230 10.42 14.70 11.63
C ASN A 230 9.25 15.20 12.50
N SER A 231 8.95 14.52 13.61
CA SER A 231 7.82 14.72 14.53
C SER A 231 6.44 14.35 13.95
N ILE A 232 6.41 13.53 12.92
CA ILE A 232 5.17 13.05 12.29
C ILE A 232 5.27 11.54 12.18
N VAL A 233 4.39 10.81 12.84
CA VAL A 233 4.30 9.36 12.69
C VAL A 233 3.67 9.04 11.33
N GLU A 234 4.43 8.44 10.43
CA GLU A 234 4.03 8.16 9.06
C GLU A 234 4.53 6.79 8.59
N GLY A 235 3.96 6.27 7.53
CA GLY A 235 4.38 4.97 7.00
C GLY A 235 4.36 3.86 8.06
N ASP A 236 5.41 3.09 8.21
CA ASP A 236 5.53 1.96 9.15
C ASP A 236 6.13 2.35 10.51
N GLU A 237 6.16 3.64 10.83
CA GLU A 237 6.71 4.12 12.09
C GLU A 237 5.80 3.78 13.27
N GLY A 238 6.37 3.21 14.32
CA GLY A 238 5.71 3.00 15.61
C GLY A 238 5.62 4.26 16.46
N CYS A 239 6.52 5.21 16.22
CA CYS A 239 6.60 6.52 16.90
C CYS A 239 7.46 7.48 16.10
N ASP A 240 7.35 8.77 16.38
CA ASP A 240 8.30 9.82 15.97
C ASP A 240 8.27 10.94 17.00
N ASP A 241 9.38 11.18 17.68
CA ASP A 241 9.53 12.22 18.70
C ASP A 241 10.31 13.46 18.22
N GLY A 242 10.64 13.47 16.91
CA GLY A 242 11.33 14.58 16.25
C GLY A 242 12.83 14.58 16.45
N ASN A 243 13.40 13.47 16.92
CA ASN A 243 14.85 13.36 17.08
C ASN A 243 15.32 11.92 16.80
N GLN A 244 16.63 11.70 16.73
CA GLN A 244 17.25 10.38 16.53
C GLN A 244 18.00 9.89 17.77
N LEU A 245 17.59 10.32 18.94
CA LEU A 245 18.24 9.89 20.18
C LEU A 245 17.62 8.54 20.62
N PRO A 246 18.43 7.56 20.98
CA PRO A 246 17.92 6.33 21.56
C PRO A 246 17.57 6.50 23.04
N TRP A 247 16.62 5.70 23.52
CA TRP A 247 16.24 5.51 24.93
C TRP A 247 15.50 6.70 25.56
N ASP A 248 14.80 7.48 24.76
CA ASP A 248 13.97 8.58 25.22
C ASP A 248 12.47 8.37 24.93
N GLY A 249 12.12 7.20 24.37
CA GLY A 249 10.75 6.75 24.10
C GLY A 249 10.50 6.34 22.67
N CYS A 250 11.33 6.84 21.74
CA CYS A 250 11.31 6.45 20.35
C CYS A 250 12.74 6.17 19.87
N SER A 251 12.96 5.01 19.26
CA SER A 251 14.28 4.64 18.77
C SER A 251 14.69 5.45 17.53
N PRO A 252 15.99 5.51 17.19
CA PRO A 252 16.43 6.14 15.93
C PRO A 252 15.86 5.51 14.65
N THR A 253 15.20 4.36 14.76
CA THR A 253 14.50 3.66 13.68
C THR A 253 12.99 3.78 13.79
N CYS A 254 12.50 4.72 14.59
CA CYS A 254 11.07 4.96 14.83
C CYS A 254 10.29 3.74 15.36
N GLU A 255 10.97 2.88 16.11
CA GLU A 255 10.34 1.84 16.91
C GLU A 255 10.09 2.37 18.33
N ARG A 256 8.93 2.09 18.89
CA ARG A 256 8.60 2.48 20.24
C ARG A 256 9.46 1.74 21.26
N GLU A 257 9.92 2.45 22.28
CA GLU A 257 10.77 1.89 23.33
C GLU A 257 9.96 1.64 24.60
N PRO A 258 10.15 0.50 25.29
CA PRO A 258 9.44 0.20 26.52
C PRO A 258 9.83 1.14 27.64
N THR A 259 8.90 1.44 28.53
CA THR A 259 9.18 2.26 29.72
C THR A 259 9.80 1.44 30.83
N CYS A 260 11.06 1.71 31.18
CA CYS A 260 11.77 0.98 32.20
C CYS A 260 11.86 1.74 33.53
N LYS A 261 11.66 1.03 34.62
CA LYS A 261 11.87 1.53 35.98
C LYS A 261 12.75 0.56 36.76
N ASN A 262 13.93 1.01 37.17
CA ASN A 262 14.93 0.15 37.82
C ASN A 262 15.27 -1.10 37.01
N GLY A 263 15.29 -0.97 35.68
CA GLY A 263 15.62 -2.05 34.74
C GLY A 263 14.57 -3.16 34.60
N GLU A 264 13.38 -2.97 35.13
CA GLU A 264 12.18 -3.74 34.82
C GLU A 264 11.28 -2.88 33.96
N CYS A 265 10.92 -3.39 32.78
CA CYS A 265 10.23 -2.61 31.76
C CYS A 265 8.77 -3.03 31.66
N ALA A 266 7.90 -2.05 31.51
CA ALA A 266 6.52 -2.26 31.13
C ALA A 266 6.41 -2.19 29.62
N SER A 267 5.67 -3.12 29.02
CA SER A 267 5.25 -3.02 27.64
C SER A 267 4.36 -1.79 27.45
N VAL A 268 4.47 -1.16 26.32
CA VAL A 268 3.62 -0.04 25.92
C VAL A 268 3.11 -0.33 24.50
N CYS A 269 1.85 -0.17 24.29
CA CYS A 269 1.23 -0.44 23.00
C CYS A 269 2.02 0.20 21.84
N GLY A 270 2.41 -0.62 20.87
CA GLY A 270 3.25 -0.23 19.74
C GLY A 270 4.75 -0.46 19.93
N ASP A 271 5.19 -1.14 21.01
CA ASP A 271 6.61 -1.52 21.18
C ASP A 271 6.92 -2.94 20.65
N GLY A 272 5.90 -3.62 20.13
CA GLY A 272 6.00 -4.96 19.54
C GLY A 272 6.16 -6.07 20.57
N MET A 273 5.95 -5.81 21.87
CA MET A 273 6.16 -6.79 22.94
C MET A 273 4.88 -7.01 23.74
N ILE A 274 4.48 -8.26 23.91
CA ILE A 274 3.33 -8.64 24.76
C ILE A 274 3.81 -9.36 26.00
N LEU A 275 3.33 -8.93 27.16
CA LEU A 275 3.60 -9.58 28.42
C LEU A 275 2.44 -10.47 28.85
N ALA A 276 2.75 -11.66 29.34
CA ALA A 276 1.74 -12.53 29.92
C ALA A 276 1.05 -11.88 31.13
N GLY A 277 -0.25 -11.61 31.01
CA GLY A 277 -1.06 -10.99 32.06
C GLY A 277 -1.18 -9.47 31.98
N ASP A 278 -0.67 -8.85 30.93
CA ASP A 278 -0.96 -7.45 30.62
C ASP A 278 -2.36 -7.29 29.98
N VAL A 279 -2.76 -6.05 29.78
CA VAL A 279 -4.08 -5.69 29.25
C VAL A 279 -4.10 -5.79 27.72
N GLU A 280 -2.92 -5.87 27.10
CA GLU A 280 -2.75 -5.94 25.67
C GLU A 280 -3.15 -7.31 25.13
N GLU A 281 -4.03 -7.32 24.14
CA GLU A 281 -4.46 -8.54 23.45
C GLU A 281 -3.55 -8.88 22.28
N CYS A 282 -2.91 -7.85 21.70
CA CYS A 282 -1.96 -7.88 20.61
C CYS A 282 -1.00 -6.69 20.72
N ASP A 283 0.12 -6.75 20.02
CA ASP A 283 1.04 -5.62 19.77
C ASP A 283 1.88 -5.94 18.52
N ASP A 284 1.59 -5.30 17.42
CA ASP A 284 2.24 -5.50 16.13
C ASP A 284 3.42 -4.54 15.88
N GLY A 285 3.73 -3.70 16.88
CA GLY A 285 4.86 -2.79 16.86
C GLY A 285 4.55 -1.39 16.33
N ASN A 286 3.25 -1.06 16.19
CA ASN A 286 2.83 0.27 15.78
C ASN A 286 1.57 0.72 16.55
N GLN A 287 1.02 1.89 16.24
CA GLN A 287 -0.21 2.42 16.82
C GLN A 287 -1.23 2.80 15.76
N ARG A 288 -1.40 1.96 14.75
CA ARG A 288 -2.40 2.15 13.71
C ARG A 288 -3.63 1.31 14.00
N ASP A 289 -4.72 1.70 13.37
CA ASP A 289 -5.93 0.89 13.29
C ASP A 289 -6.00 0.27 11.88
N ASN A 290 -6.66 -0.85 11.73
CA ASN A 290 -6.92 -1.60 10.48
C ASN A 290 -5.70 -2.35 9.89
N ASP A 291 -4.80 -2.82 10.74
CA ASP A 291 -3.67 -3.68 10.37
C ASP A 291 -3.55 -4.92 11.27
N GLY A 292 -4.59 -5.15 12.09
CA GLY A 292 -4.78 -6.32 12.93
C GLY A 292 -4.72 -6.06 14.41
N CYS A 293 -3.97 -5.05 14.84
CA CYS A 293 -3.91 -4.63 16.22
C CYS A 293 -4.18 -3.13 16.34
N SER A 294 -5.24 -2.77 17.03
CA SER A 294 -5.61 -1.37 17.15
C SER A 294 -4.57 -0.55 17.92
N LYS A 295 -4.60 0.77 17.77
CA LYS A 295 -3.75 1.71 18.53
C LYS A 295 -3.88 1.61 20.05
N THR A 296 -4.82 0.83 20.56
CA THR A 296 -5.02 0.54 21.99
C THR A 296 -4.66 -0.90 22.32
N CYS A 297 -3.96 -1.60 21.43
CA CYS A 297 -3.52 -2.98 21.55
C CYS A 297 -4.65 -3.97 21.84
N THR A 298 -5.78 -3.75 21.21
CA THR A 298 -6.90 -4.70 21.17
C THR A 298 -6.99 -5.31 19.77
N LYS A 299 -7.27 -6.61 19.73
CA LYS A 299 -7.41 -7.35 18.48
C LYS A 299 -8.55 -6.79 17.64
N GLU A 300 -8.30 -6.53 16.38
CA GLU A 300 -9.29 -6.02 15.44
C GLU A 300 -10.15 -7.15 14.88
N ILE A 301 -11.40 -6.82 14.52
CA ILE A 301 -12.31 -7.79 13.92
C ILE A 301 -11.82 -8.18 12.54
N GLY A 302 -11.92 -9.45 12.18
CA GLY A 302 -11.41 -9.97 10.91
C GLY A 302 -9.93 -10.38 10.94
N TRP A 303 -9.28 -10.29 12.10
CA TRP A 303 -7.87 -10.61 12.23
C TRP A 303 -7.60 -11.71 13.26
N ASP A 304 -6.60 -12.56 12.99
CA ASP A 304 -6.03 -13.49 13.97
C ASP A 304 -4.60 -13.09 14.33
N CYS A 305 -4.43 -12.65 15.59
CA CYS A 305 -3.12 -12.26 16.11
C CYS A 305 -2.56 -13.36 16.99
N VAL A 306 -1.39 -13.87 16.62
CA VAL A 306 -0.68 -14.89 17.38
C VAL A 306 0.65 -14.34 17.88
N VAL A 307 0.95 -14.59 19.15
CA VAL A 307 2.24 -14.24 19.73
C VAL A 307 3.29 -15.25 19.26
N THR A 308 4.25 -14.76 18.50
CA THR A 308 5.37 -15.57 18.02
C THR A 308 6.67 -15.09 18.63
N PRO A 309 7.62 -16.00 18.97
CA PRO A 309 8.99 -15.57 19.18
C PRO A 309 9.46 -14.83 17.92
N VAL A 310 10.11 -13.68 18.08
CA VAL A 310 10.71 -12.99 16.95
C VAL A 310 11.60 -14.00 16.23
N ALA A 311 11.22 -14.35 15.02
CA ALA A 311 12.04 -15.20 14.17
C ALA A 311 13.44 -14.60 14.16
N THR A 312 14.47 -15.39 14.45
CA THR A 312 15.85 -14.94 14.55
C THR A 312 16.25 -14.27 13.25
N ALA A 313 16.13 -12.94 13.20
CA ALA A 313 16.66 -12.17 12.09
C ALA A 313 18.15 -12.50 11.95
N SER A 314 18.67 -12.52 10.76
CA SER A 314 20.10 -12.78 10.52
C SER A 314 21.00 -11.73 11.18
N LEU A 315 20.46 -10.56 11.48
CA LEU A 315 21.13 -9.42 12.10
C LEU A 315 20.28 -8.86 13.24
N LEU A 316 20.93 -8.42 14.31
CA LEU A 316 20.34 -7.67 15.42
C LEU A 316 21.12 -6.36 15.54
N SER A 317 20.49 -5.23 15.24
CA SER A 317 21.08 -3.91 15.38
C SER A 317 20.67 -3.28 16.71
N LEU A 318 21.64 -2.89 17.51
CA LEU A 318 21.43 -2.23 18.79
C LEU A 318 21.86 -0.76 18.67
N PRO A 319 21.02 0.20 19.04
CA PRO A 319 21.43 1.59 19.17
C PRO A 319 22.59 1.71 20.17
N VAL A 320 23.54 2.57 19.84
CA VAL A 320 24.73 2.82 20.69
C VAL A 320 25.05 4.30 20.71
N VAL A 321 25.37 4.79 21.88
CA VAL A 321 25.89 6.16 22.06
C VAL A 321 27.37 6.07 22.35
N PHE A 322 28.16 6.69 21.50
CA PHE A 322 29.58 6.91 21.70
C PHE A 322 29.84 8.33 22.17
N ARG A 323 30.83 8.51 23.03
CA ARG A 323 31.30 9.84 23.42
C ARG A 323 32.81 9.89 23.28
N ASP A 324 33.28 10.82 22.48
CA ASP A 324 34.69 11.07 22.18
C ASP A 324 35.30 12.07 23.15
N PHE A 325 36.42 11.74 23.73
CA PHE A 325 37.19 12.56 24.68
C PHE A 325 38.58 12.82 24.15
N ILE A 326 39.11 14.04 24.36
CA ILE A 326 40.48 14.36 23.95
C ILE A 326 41.45 13.53 24.77
N SER A 327 42.07 12.54 24.15
CA SER A 327 43.12 11.70 24.73
C SER A 327 44.51 12.23 24.39
N ILE A 328 44.78 12.61 23.15
CA ILE A 328 46.03 13.20 22.67
C ILE A 328 45.74 14.60 22.08
N PRO A 329 45.89 15.66 22.88
CA PRO A 329 45.45 16.98 22.43
C PRO A 329 46.31 17.53 21.30
N ALA A 330 45.66 18.16 20.32
CA ALA A 330 46.30 19.04 19.38
C ALA A 330 46.72 20.35 20.04
N ALA A 331 47.52 21.17 19.36
CA ALA A 331 48.02 22.44 19.93
C ALA A 331 46.84 23.36 20.35
N GLY A 332 46.81 23.72 21.63
CA GLY A 332 45.81 24.58 22.24
C GLY A 332 44.58 23.86 22.78
N ALA A 333 44.48 22.55 22.61
CA ALA A 333 43.43 21.71 23.23
C ALA A 333 43.92 21.15 24.59
N THR A 334 42.97 20.71 25.40
CA THR A 334 43.25 20.14 26.74
C THR A 334 42.78 18.72 26.80
N ARG A 335 43.63 17.79 27.21
CA ARG A 335 43.32 16.37 27.41
C ARG A 335 42.27 16.18 28.53
N HIS A 336 41.37 15.28 28.34
CA HIS A 336 40.52 14.83 29.44
C HIS A 336 41.37 14.03 30.48
N PRO A 337 41.26 14.31 31.80
CA PRO A 337 42.20 13.77 32.77
C PRO A 337 42.26 12.26 32.89
N ASN A 338 41.16 11.54 32.56
CA ASN A 338 41.07 10.10 32.70
C ASN A 338 41.41 9.31 31.41
N PHE A 339 41.64 9.97 30.27
CA PHE A 339 42.02 9.35 29.01
C PHE A 339 43.51 9.59 28.71
N GLU A 340 44.22 8.55 28.26
CA GLU A 340 45.69 8.55 28.13
C GLU A 340 46.41 8.99 29.41
N ASP A 341 45.84 8.63 30.56
CA ASP A 341 46.44 8.93 31.85
C ASP A 341 47.41 7.82 32.29
N ASN A 342 48.42 8.19 33.01
CA ASN A 342 49.40 7.24 33.56
C ASN A 342 48.85 6.56 34.82
N ILE A 343 48.00 5.54 34.60
CA ILE A 343 47.36 4.71 35.63
C ILE A 343 47.94 3.30 35.65
N GLY A 344 47.72 2.58 36.73
CA GLY A 344 48.11 1.17 36.82
C GLY A 344 47.32 0.29 35.87
N THR A 345 47.88 -0.86 35.55
CA THR A 345 47.26 -1.83 34.62
C THR A 345 46.79 -3.07 35.37
N GLY A 346 45.52 -3.46 35.17
CA GLY A 346 44.89 -4.62 35.77
C GLY A 346 43.41 -4.36 36.11
N VAL A 347 42.58 -5.41 36.08
CA VAL A 347 41.16 -5.30 36.44
C VAL A 347 41.03 -4.77 37.88
N THR A 348 40.31 -3.69 38.02
CA THR A 348 40.03 -3.04 39.31
C THR A 348 38.52 -2.98 39.50
N THR A 349 38.00 -3.93 40.25
CA THR A 349 36.57 -3.99 40.57
C THR A 349 36.15 -2.96 41.59
N GLY A 350 34.86 -2.60 41.62
CA GLY A 350 34.29 -1.67 42.61
C GLY A 350 34.54 -0.20 42.28
N LEU A 351 34.97 0.16 41.09
CA LEU A 351 35.09 1.56 40.65
C LEU A 351 33.73 2.23 40.54
N VAL A 352 32.71 1.46 40.25
CA VAL A 352 31.31 1.92 40.20
C VAL A 352 30.48 1.26 41.30
N GLN A 353 29.39 1.92 41.67
CA GLN A 353 28.41 1.35 42.60
C GLN A 353 27.68 0.17 42.00
N SER A 354 27.08 -0.67 42.86
CA SER A 354 26.33 -1.88 42.43
C SER A 354 25.01 -1.59 41.71
N ALA A 355 24.59 -0.33 41.68
CA ALA A 355 23.40 0.11 40.98
C ALA A 355 23.67 1.37 40.16
N LEU A 356 22.95 1.56 39.07
CA LEU A 356 22.96 2.79 38.29
C LEU A 356 22.34 3.95 39.05
N GLY A 357 22.71 5.17 38.70
CA GLY A 357 22.09 6.39 39.20
C GLY A 357 20.64 6.56 38.73
N SER A 358 19.99 7.58 39.22
CA SER A 358 18.61 7.91 38.81
C SER A 358 18.49 8.34 37.33
N ASP A 359 19.61 8.65 36.72
CA ASP A 359 19.74 8.99 35.30
C ASP A 359 20.16 7.78 34.43
N GLY A 360 20.12 6.55 34.99
CA GLY A 360 20.51 5.34 34.29
C GLY A 360 21.99 5.20 33.98
N LYS A 361 22.86 6.02 34.59
CA LYS A 361 24.33 6.00 34.34
C LYS A 361 25.09 5.39 35.49
N PRO A 362 26.30 4.83 35.26
CA PRO A 362 27.18 4.36 36.32
C PRO A 362 27.52 5.48 37.31
N VAL A 363 27.51 5.13 38.60
CA VAL A 363 27.86 6.03 39.71
C VAL A 363 29.23 5.64 40.26
N TYR A 364 30.12 6.58 40.34
CA TYR A 364 31.45 6.37 40.91
C TYR A 364 31.37 5.91 42.37
N ALA A 365 32.14 4.92 42.77
CA ALA A 365 32.10 4.35 44.11
C ALA A 365 33.04 5.04 45.11
N GLY A 366 33.81 6.03 44.67
CA GLY A 366 34.72 6.81 45.56
C GLY A 366 36.01 6.11 45.91
N ILE A 367 36.54 5.23 45.07
CA ILE A 367 37.78 4.50 45.31
C ILE A 367 38.81 4.66 44.19
N CYS A 368 40.10 4.53 44.51
CA CYS A 368 41.21 4.54 43.54
C CYS A 368 41.32 5.82 42.69
N ASP A 369 40.87 6.94 43.19
CA ASP A 369 41.10 8.28 42.63
C ASP A 369 42.26 9.02 43.33
N ASN A 370 42.51 10.27 42.98
CA ASN A 370 43.55 11.10 43.56
C ASN A 370 43.42 11.24 45.07
N ALA A 371 42.21 11.22 45.63
CA ALA A 371 41.97 11.39 47.05
C ALA A 371 42.01 10.07 47.82
N SER A 372 41.53 8.98 47.25
CA SER A 372 41.26 7.70 47.92
C SER A 372 42.36 6.65 47.71
N VAL A 373 43.25 6.79 46.74
CA VAL A 373 44.25 5.78 46.35
C VAL A 373 45.12 5.32 47.50
N SER A 374 45.40 6.19 48.47
CA SER A 374 46.22 5.87 49.65
C SER A 374 45.39 5.32 50.83
N ALA A 375 44.10 5.53 50.86
CA ALA A 375 43.20 5.14 51.96
C ALA A 375 42.51 3.81 51.71
N THR A 376 42.34 3.43 50.44
CA THR A 376 41.64 2.22 50.01
C THR A 376 42.64 1.31 49.28
N PRO A 377 42.60 -0.03 49.47
CA PRO A 377 43.47 -0.92 48.72
C PRO A 377 43.13 -0.86 47.23
N CYS A 378 43.98 -0.16 46.48
CA CYS A 378 43.89 -0.08 45.01
C CYS A 378 44.97 -0.97 44.43
N PRO A 379 44.68 -2.23 44.10
CA PRO A 379 45.69 -3.24 43.75
C PRO A 379 46.52 -2.85 42.52
N HIS A 380 45.96 -2.03 41.66
CA HIS A 380 46.61 -1.55 40.45
C HIS A 380 46.89 -0.02 40.50
N GLY A 381 46.86 0.56 41.71
CA GLY A 381 47.07 2.00 41.88
C GLY A 381 45.88 2.86 41.49
N ARG A 382 46.13 4.14 41.27
CA ARG A 382 45.08 5.09 40.85
C ARG A 382 44.46 4.68 39.49
N GLN A 383 43.15 4.71 39.39
CA GLN A 383 42.42 4.40 38.19
C GLN A 383 41.66 5.60 37.62
N LEU A 384 41.31 6.56 38.47
CA LEU A 384 40.57 7.78 38.11
C LEU A 384 41.22 9.00 38.73
N THR A 385 40.88 10.19 38.25
CA THR A 385 41.38 11.46 38.81
C THR A 385 40.44 11.99 39.89
N THR A 386 39.19 12.26 39.53
CA THR A 386 38.15 12.73 40.45
C THR A 386 36.78 12.17 40.07
N GLN A 387 35.83 12.21 41.00
CA GLN A 387 34.43 11.90 40.70
C GLN A 387 33.88 12.77 39.57
N ALA A 388 34.16 14.08 39.60
CA ALA A 388 33.67 15.01 38.61
C ALA A 388 34.15 14.68 37.17
N ASP A 389 35.36 14.12 37.04
CA ASP A 389 35.89 13.69 35.75
C ASP A 389 35.23 12.39 35.29
N PHE A 390 34.91 11.45 36.21
CA PHE A 390 34.19 10.24 35.90
C PHE A 390 32.73 10.51 35.49
N ASP A 391 32.06 11.44 36.19
CA ASP A 391 30.65 11.78 35.92
C ASP A 391 30.40 12.33 34.51
N GLN A 392 31.47 12.68 33.76
CA GLN A 392 31.41 13.14 32.39
C GLN A 392 31.37 11.99 31.34
N TRP A 393 31.76 10.77 31.72
CA TRP A 393 32.02 9.66 30.77
C TRP A 393 30.81 9.26 29.98
N TYR A 394 29.63 9.23 30.60
CA TYR A 394 28.40 8.76 29.99
C TYR A 394 27.32 9.85 29.95
N ARG A 395 27.72 11.10 30.03
CA ARG A 395 26.83 12.26 29.96
C ARG A 395 27.33 13.24 28.92
N ASP A 396 26.38 13.90 28.27
CA ASP A 396 26.72 14.90 27.25
C ASP A 396 27.22 16.17 27.91
N THR A 397 28.46 16.49 27.63
CA THR A 397 29.18 17.60 28.28
C THR A 397 30.00 18.36 27.24
N ILE A 398 30.53 19.53 27.62
CA ILE A 398 31.38 20.34 26.74
C ILE A 398 32.76 19.71 26.47
N VAL A 399 33.16 18.65 27.21
CA VAL A 399 34.42 17.95 27.06
C VAL A 399 34.32 16.67 26.24
N SER A 400 33.11 16.30 25.82
CA SER A 400 32.88 15.17 24.96
C SER A 400 32.17 15.58 23.67
N VAL A 401 32.34 14.78 22.62
CA VAL A 401 31.53 14.84 21.40
C VAL A 401 30.73 13.56 21.32
N ARG A 402 29.41 13.69 21.31
CA ARG A 402 28.49 12.58 21.16
C ARG A 402 28.41 12.14 19.68
N GLY A 403 28.36 10.85 19.46
CA GLY A 403 28.03 10.20 18.16
C GLY A 403 27.09 9.05 18.41
N ASP A 404 25.94 9.10 17.73
CA ASP A 404 24.94 8.05 17.76
C ASP A 404 25.12 7.14 16.55
N SER A 405 25.01 5.83 16.74
CA SER A 405 25.20 4.82 15.69
C SER A 405 24.54 3.49 16.09
N PHE A 406 24.86 2.43 15.37
CA PHE A 406 24.40 1.08 15.67
C PHE A 406 25.58 0.10 15.76
N ILE A 407 25.48 -0.86 16.68
CA ILE A 407 26.28 -2.08 16.61
C ILE A 407 25.38 -3.21 16.08
N THR A 408 25.81 -3.84 14.99
CA THR A 408 25.03 -4.90 14.34
C THR A 408 25.66 -6.27 14.65
N LEU A 409 24.93 -7.09 15.40
CA LEU A 409 25.31 -8.46 15.74
C LEU A 409 24.79 -9.40 14.66
N ALA A 410 25.66 -10.28 14.15
CA ALA A 410 25.28 -11.31 13.18
C ALA A 410 24.93 -12.61 13.88
N LEU A 411 23.85 -13.27 13.44
CA LEU A 411 23.46 -14.58 13.91
C LEU A 411 24.45 -15.64 13.39
N ASN A 412 25.11 -16.36 14.30
CA ASN A 412 26.01 -17.45 13.93
C ASN A 412 25.28 -18.78 13.78
N THR A 413 25.97 -19.82 13.32
CA THR A 413 25.43 -21.16 13.09
C THR A 413 25.00 -21.90 14.36
N THR A 414 25.32 -21.37 15.54
CA THR A 414 24.93 -21.93 16.86
C THR A 414 23.75 -21.19 17.47
N GLY A 415 23.15 -20.23 16.75
CA GLY A 415 22.00 -19.46 17.23
C GLY A 415 22.34 -18.31 18.17
N GLN A 416 23.58 -17.83 18.12
CA GLN A 416 24.03 -16.69 18.93
C GLN A 416 24.22 -15.45 18.06
N TYR A 417 23.84 -14.31 18.55
CA TYR A 417 24.14 -13.01 17.96
C TYR A 417 25.53 -12.55 18.41
N VAL A 418 26.40 -12.25 17.46
CA VAL A 418 27.80 -11.89 17.74
C VAL A 418 28.16 -10.59 17.03
N PHE A 419 28.64 -9.63 17.80
CA PHE A 419 29.41 -8.48 17.33
C PHE A 419 30.87 -8.66 17.75
N ASP A 420 31.80 -8.57 16.81
CA ASP A 420 33.24 -8.64 17.03
C ASP A 420 33.89 -7.40 16.46
N GLY A 421 33.95 -6.34 17.27
CA GLY A 421 34.33 -4.99 16.87
C GLY A 421 35.82 -4.72 16.80
N GLY A 422 36.69 -5.66 17.25
CA GLY A 422 38.11 -5.38 17.25
C GLY A 422 39.02 -6.59 17.28
N THR A 423 40.15 -6.47 16.61
CA THR A 423 41.30 -7.37 16.70
C THR A 423 42.57 -6.55 16.94
N PRO A 424 43.64 -7.15 17.41
CA PRO A 424 44.89 -6.40 17.61
C PRO A 424 45.44 -5.66 16.39
N THR A 425 45.06 -6.12 15.19
CA THR A 425 45.44 -5.52 13.90
C THR A 425 44.38 -4.58 13.30
N ASN A 426 43.16 -4.64 13.80
CA ASN A 426 42.03 -3.82 13.40
C ASN A 426 41.20 -3.44 14.65
N PRO A 427 41.66 -2.49 15.48
CA PRO A 427 40.99 -2.14 16.71
C PRO A 427 39.59 -1.57 16.49
N PHE A 428 38.74 -1.69 17.50
CA PHE A 428 37.43 -1.06 17.56
C PHE A 428 37.56 0.44 17.78
N LEU A 429 37.30 1.24 16.76
CA LEU A 429 37.48 2.68 16.77
C LEU A 429 36.28 3.37 16.12
N PRO A 430 35.21 3.64 16.85
CA PRO A 430 33.97 4.18 16.29
C PRO A 430 34.16 5.50 15.52
N PHE A 431 34.90 6.43 16.06
CA PHE A 431 35.16 7.74 15.44
C PHE A 431 36.22 7.73 14.32
N GLY A 432 36.84 6.61 14.06
CA GLY A 432 37.89 6.48 13.04
C GLY A 432 37.56 5.55 11.87
N LYS A 433 36.57 4.67 12.01
CA LYS A 433 36.36 3.57 11.05
C LYS A 433 34.86 3.22 10.80
N THR A 434 33.93 4.02 11.31
CA THR A 434 32.48 3.84 11.12
C THR A 434 31.87 5.02 10.39
N ASP A 435 30.57 5.10 10.39
CA ASP A 435 29.77 6.27 9.98
C ASP A 435 30.13 7.56 10.74
N LEU A 436 30.76 7.43 11.92
CA LEU A 436 31.21 8.55 12.75
C LEU A 436 32.59 9.12 12.38
N THR A 437 33.20 8.73 11.27
CA THR A 437 34.53 9.25 10.85
C THR A 437 34.61 10.76 10.68
N GLY A 438 33.49 11.40 10.37
CA GLY A 438 33.38 12.87 10.28
C GLY A 438 33.02 13.57 11.58
N VAL A 439 32.85 12.81 12.67
CA VAL A 439 32.45 13.28 14.00
C VAL A 439 33.63 13.18 14.97
N GLY A 440 33.57 13.87 16.09
CA GLY A 440 34.57 13.77 17.15
C GLY A 440 35.66 14.87 17.12
N TRP A 441 36.54 14.79 18.10
CA TRP A 441 37.57 15.83 18.32
C TRP A 441 38.68 15.79 17.27
N VAL A 442 38.99 14.61 16.70
CA VAL A 442 39.93 14.48 15.58
C VAL A 442 39.41 15.22 14.34
N ALA A 443 38.12 15.03 14.00
CA ALA A 443 37.49 15.73 12.89
C ALA A 443 37.44 17.26 13.10
N GLN A 444 37.35 17.69 14.37
CA GLN A 444 37.38 19.11 14.74
C GLN A 444 38.83 19.68 14.84
N GLY A 445 39.86 18.88 14.61
CA GLY A 445 41.25 19.30 14.70
C GLY A 445 41.72 19.61 16.13
N LYS A 446 41.04 19.14 17.16
CA LYS A 446 41.39 19.34 18.58
C LYS A 446 42.12 18.14 19.18
N GLU A 447 42.12 17.01 18.50
CA GLU A 447 42.81 15.80 18.91
C GLU A 447 43.71 15.28 17.78
N LEU A 448 44.84 14.67 18.15
CA LEU A 448 45.74 14.00 17.20
C LEU A 448 45.41 12.52 17.13
N PRO A 449 45.21 11.96 15.95
CA PRO A 449 44.98 10.53 15.85
C PRO A 449 46.21 9.72 16.28
N SER A 450 46.01 8.67 17.04
CA SER A 450 47.06 7.75 17.47
C SER A 450 46.84 6.35 16.90
N GLY A 451 47.89 5.67 16.48
CA GLY A 451 47.76 4.29 15.98
C GLY A 451 46.83 4.09 14.81
N GLY A 452 46.44 5.17 14.10
CA GLY A 452 45.49 5.13 12.98
C GLY A 452 44.02 5.36 13.37
N GLY A 453 43.75 5.88 14.57
CA GLY A 453 42.39 6.18 15.01
C GLY A 453 42.34 6.99 16.31
N ASN A 454 41.19 7.04 16.91
CA ASN A 454 40.87 7.70 18.16
C ASN A 454 40.59 6.63 19.23
N PHE A 455 41.34 6.65 20.34
CA PHE A 455 41.23 5.70 21.43
C PHE A 455 40.62 6.28 22.71
N GLY A 456 40.23 7.51 22.72
CA GLY A 456 39.64 8.18 23.88
C GLY A 456 38.12 8.22 23.80
N PHE A 457 37.40 7.12 24.01
CA PHE A 457 35.97 7.15 23.90
C PHE A 457 35.24 6.24 24.90
N THR A 458 33.95 6.52 25.08
CA THR A 458 33.07 5.64 25.82
C THR A 458 31.96 5.10 24.91
N THR A 459 31.44 3.93 25.29
CA THR A 459 30.35 3.25 24.59
C THR A 459 29.24 2.96 25.58
N GLU A 460 28.01 3.26 25.19
CA GLU A 460 26.83 3.02 25.99
C GLU A 460 25.77 2.30 25.11
N VAL A 461 25.28 1.16 25.61
CA VAL A 461 24.24 0.33 24.93
C VAL A 461 23.19 -0.04 25.94
N HIS A 462 21.92 0.14 25.58
CA HIS A 462 20.78 -0.39 26.31
C HIS A 462 20.02 -1.35 25.41
N TYR A 463 19.55 -2.47 25.98
CA TYR A 463 18.78 -3.46 25.27
C TYR A 463 17.73 -4.09 26.17
N TRP A 464 16.53 -4.27 25.63
CA TRP A 464 15.41 -4.87 26.31
C TRP A 464 15.12 -6.25 25.72
N PHE A 465 14.82 -7.22 26.57
CA PHE A 465 14.49 -8.57 26.15
C PHE A 465 13.47 -9.18 27.10
N GLN A 466 12.69 -10.12 26.57
CA GLN A 466 11.75 -10.90 27.38
C GLN A 466 12.46 -12.12 27.98
N LEU A 467 12.51 -12.20 29.31
CA LEU A 467 13.20 -13.27 30.03
C LEU A 467 12.48 -14.62 29.84
N GLN A 468 13.11 -15.57 29.20
CA GLN A 468 12.62 -16.95 29.03
C GLN A 468 13.34 -17.93 29.96
N GLY A 469 14.58 -17.62 30.33
CA GLY A 469 15.48 -18.41 31.14
C GLY A 469 16.51 -19.16 30.27
N GLY A 470 17.76 -19.06 30.71
CA GLY A 470 18.91 -19.61 29.99
C GLY A 470 19.61 -18.61 29.08
N GLU A 471 19.20 -17.34 29.13
CA GLU A 471 19.90 -16.25 28.41
C GLU A 471 21.33 -16.16 28.89
N ARG A 472 22.24 -15.99 27.93
CA ARG A 472 23.66 -15.84 28.20
C ARG A 472 24.24 -14.67 27.40
N LEU A 473 24.87 -13.75 28.13
CA LEU A 473 25.67 -12.67 27.57
C LEU A 473 27.14 -12.96 27.88
N ASP A 474 27.97 -12.99 26.86
CA ASP A 474 29.42 -12.98 27.00
C ASP A 474 29.94 -11.67 26.43
N PHE A 475 30.73 -10.96 27.24
CA PHE A 475 31.47 -9.79 26.81
C PHE A 475 32.99 -10.07 26.89
N SER A 476 33.74 -9.53 25.94
CA SER A 476 35.20 -9.55 25.97
C SER A 476 35.72 -8.23 25.40
N GLY A 477 36.51 -7.50 26.16
CA GLY A 477 37.06 -6.21 25.76
C GLY A 477 38.12 -5.69 26.68
N ASP A 478 38.60 -4.50 26.41
CA ASP A 478 39.53 -3.62 27.14
C ASP A 478 39.02 -2.16 26.93
N ASP A 479 39.19 -1.21 27.77
CA ASP A 479 39.64 -1.13 29.16
C ASP A 479 38.47 -1.39 30.15
N ASP A 480 37.76 -0.33 30.63
CA ASP A 480 36.66 -0.49 31.59
C ASP A 480 35.39 -1.03 30.94
N VAL A 481 34.79 -2.05 31.57
CA VAL A 481 33.48 -2.58 31.17
C VAL A 481 32.62 -2.86 32.38
N TRP A 482 31.39 -2.32 32.33
CA TRP A 482 30.35 -2.59 33.30
C TRP A 482 29.07 -3.01 32.59
N VAL A 483 28.48 -4.13 33.03
CA VAL A 483 27.18 -4.57 32.54
C VAL A 483 26.22 -4.65 33.71
N PHE A 484 25.13 -3.89 33.58
CA PHE A 484 24.06 -3.87 34.56
C PHE A 484 22.84 -4.63 33.97
N PHE A 485 22.23 -5.42 34.83
CA PHE A 485 20.97 -6.12 34.50
C PHE A 485 19.95 -5.79 35.60
N LYS A 486 18.75 -5.35 35.19
CA LYS A 486 17.73 -4.89 36.14
C LYS A 486 18.36 -3.89 37.16
N ASN A 487 19.09 -2.93 36.66
CA ASN A 487 19.79 -1.90 37.44
C ASN A 487 20.86 -2.44 38.42
N ASN A 488 21.28 -3.70 38.36
CA ASN A 488 22.30 -4.27 39.23
C ASN A 488 23.54 -4.66 38.42
N LEU A 489 24.71 -4.29 38.93
CA LEU A 489 25.99 -4.62 38.32
C LEU A 489 26.24 -6.14 38.33
N LEU A 490 26.44 -6.75 37.16
CA LEU A 490 26.71 -8.16 37.00
C LEU A 490 28.08 -8.46 36.41
N ILE A 491 28.61 -7.59 35.54
CA ILE A 491 29.99 -7.66 35.06
C ILE A 491 30.69 -6.37 35.54
N ASP A 492 31.79 -6.56 36.24
CA ASP A 492 32.64 -5.48 36.73
C ASP A 492 34.09 -5.73 36.33
N LEU A 493 34.48 -5.15 35.23
CA LEU A 493 35.80 -5.17 34.64
C LEU A 493 36.33 -3.74 34.53
N GLY A 494 36.35 -3.04 35.66
CA GLY A 494 36.83 -1.67 35.70
C GLY A 494 38.37 -1.57 35.68
N GLY A 495 38.88 -0.42 35.27
CA GLY A 495 40.30 -0.09 35.19
C GLY A 495 40.94 -0.45 33.85
N ARG A 496 42.12 0.14 33.62
CA ARG A 496 42.89 -0.16 32.40
C ARG A 496 43.44 -1.58 32.43
N HIS A 497 43.02 -2.43 31.51
CA HIS A 497 43.48 -3.82 31.45
C HIS A 497 43.55 -4.34 30.00
N ALA A 498 44.33 -5.40 29.79
CA ALA A 498 44.27 -6.13 28.52
C ALA A 498 42.93 -6.82 28.38
N GLN A 499 42.56 -7.20 27.12
CA GLN A 499 41.32 -7.88 26.82
C GLN A 499 40.94 -8.93 27.87
N THR A 500 39.81 -8.75 28.51
CA THR A 500 39.30 -9.60 29.59
C THR A 500 37.82 -9.90 29.32
N SER A 501 37.34 -11.06 29.80
CA SER A 501 35.98 -11.49 29.53
C SER A 501 35.13 -11.54 30.79
N GLY A 502 33.85 -11.21 30.64
CA GLY A 502 32.81 -11.40 31.65
C GLY A 502 31.63 -12.13 31.06
N THR A 503 30.93 -12.88 31.90
CA THR A 503 29.72 -13.67 31.46
C THR A 503 28.58 -13.42 32.43
N ILE A 504 27.37 -13.21 31.86
CA ILE A 504 26.08 -13.29 32.55
C ILE A 504 25.40 -14.55 32.06
N ASN A 505 24.86 -15.37 32.96
CA ASN A 505 24.09 -16.56 32.62
C ASN A 505 22.85 -16.62 33.50
N LEU A 506 21.67 -16.36 32.90
CA LEU A 506 20.39 -16.29 33.62
C LEU A 506 19.77 -17.69 33.74
N THR A 507 20.43 -18.56 34.52
CA THR A 507 19.88 -19.88 34.84
C THR A 507 18.66 -19.76 35.77
N ASP A 508 17.87 -20.84 35.87
CA ASP A 508 16.71 -20.87 36.80
C ASP A 508 17.10 -20.57 38.26
N ALA A 509 18.31 -20.92 38.66
CA ALA A 509 18.87 -20.58 39.97
C ALA A 509 19.10 -19.07 40.10
N GLU A 510 19.70 -18.43 39.11
CA GLU A 510 19.92 -16.99 39.08
C GLU A 510 18.58 -16.21 39.02
N ILE A 511 17.63 -16.69 38.21
CA ILE A 511 16.27 -16.13 38.14
C ILE A 511 15.61 -16.11 39.53
N THR A 512 15.68 -17.24 40.23
CA THR A 512 15.13 -17.36 41.60
C THR A 512 15.87 -16.46 42.58
N THR A 513 17.20 -16.48 42.55
CA THR A 513 18.05 -15.67 43.48
C THR A 513 17.81 -14.18 43.34
N ARG A 514 17.58 -13.73 42.09
CA ARG A 514 17.38 -12.30 41.78
C ARG A 514 15.93 -11.88 41.80
N SER A 515 15.00 -12.78 42.14
CA SER A 515 13.55 -12.54 42.14
C SER A 515 13.06 -12.01 40.79
N LEU A 516 13.48 -12.68 39.71
CA LEU A 516 13.05 -12.39 38.37
C LEU A 516 11.83 -13.24 38.01
N THR A 517 11.07 -12.80 37.03
CA THR A 517 9.88 -13.50 36.53
C THR A 517 10.04 -13.76 35.03
N LYS A 518 9.93 -15.03 34.62
CA LYS A 518 9.93 -15.37 33.21
C LYS A 518 8.73 -14.74 32.50
N GLY A 519 8.92 -14.33 31.25
CA GLY A 519 7.92 -13.64 30.47
C GLY A 519 7.88 -12.12 30.65
N ARG A 520 8.60 -11.57 31.66
CA ARG A 520 8.73 -10.12 31.84
C ARG A 520 9.88 -9.56 31.03
N ILE A 521 9.76 -8.27 30.71
CA ILE A 521 10.81 -7.51 30.00
C ILE A 521 11.79 -6.93 31.01
N TYR A 522 13.06 -7.12 30.73
CA TYR A 522 14.16 -6.57 31.53
C TYR A 522 15.16 -5.85 30.65
N GLU A 523 15.72 -4.77 31.22
CA GLU A 523 16.79 -4.01 30.61
C GLU A 523 18.14 -4.60 30.98
N ILE A 524 19.03 -4.67 29.99
CA ILE A 524 20.47 -4.82 30.15
C ILE A 524 21.15 -3.57 29.61
N ALA A 525 22.02 -2.97 30.43
CA ALA A 525 22.78 -1.78 30.07
C ALA A 525 24.27 -2.08 30.14
N LEU A 526 24.99 -1.79 29.06
CA LEU A 526 26.41 -2.00 28.92
C LEU A 526 27.13 -0.64 28.79
N PHE A 527 28.15 -0.45 29.60
CA PHE A 527 29.00 0.71 29.60
C PHE A 527 30.46 0.27 29.44
N HIS A 528 31.13 0.86 28.45
CA HIS A 528 32.52 0.59 28.16
C HIS A 528 33.28 1.90 27.99
N ALA A 529 34.55 1.91 28.39
CA ALA A 529 35.43 3.02 28.14
C ALA A 529 36.79 2.53 27.63
N GLU A 530 37.16 2.99 26.45
CA GLU A 530 38.51 2.85 25.88
C GLU A 530 39.34 4.07 26.27
N ARG A 531 40.41 3.84 27.01
CA ARG A 531 41.17 4.93 27.59
C ARG A 531 42.64 4.98 27.18
N HIS A 532 43.13 4.00 26.40
CA HIS A 532 44.57 3.92 26.10
C HIS A 532 44.88 3.42 24.70
N THR A 533 45.87 3.99 24.05
CA THR A 533 46.18 3.92 22.61
C THR A 533 46.74 2.61 22.08
N ASN A 534 46.69 1.47 22.75
CA ASN A 534 47.35 0.27 22.24
C ASN A 534 46.44 -0.85 21.69
N GLN A 535 45.27 -1.00 22.18
CA GLN A 535 44.33 -2.03 21.81
C GLN A 535 42.95 -1.49 22.08
N SER A 536 41.97 -1.84 21.25
CA SER A 536 40.58 -1.59 21.51
C SER A 536 39.81 -2.77 20.99
N ASN A 537 39.23 -3.52 21.89
CA ASN A 537 38.48 -4.71 21.61
C ASN A 537 37.09 -4.62 22.23
N PHE A 538 36.08 -4.82 21.45
CA PHE A 538 34.68 -4.86 21.88
C PHE A 538 34.00 -6.05 21.23
N LYS A 539 33.76 -7.11 21.99
CA LYS A 539 33.08 -8.28 21.54
C LYS A 539 31.87 -8.56 22.43
N LEU A 540 30.69 -8.56 21.84
CA LEU A 540 29.43 -8.89 22.50
C LEU A 540 28.82 -10.12 21.87
N THR A 541 28.45 -11.10 22.70
CA THR A 541 27.73 -12.29 22.27
C THR A 541 26.46 -12.44 23.10
N LEU A 542 25.32 -12.51 22.43
CA LEU A 542 24.01 -12.68 23.04
C LEU A 542 23.41 -14.02 22.60
N ASN A 543 22.95 -14.82 23.57
CA ASN A 543 22.27 -16.07 23.33
C ASN A 543 20.95 -16.09 24.11
N GLY A 544 19.82 -16.34 23.43
CA GLY A 544 18.49 -16.38 24.04
C GLY A 544 17.87 -15.01 24.33
N PHE A 545 18.51 -13.92 24.00
CA PHE A 545 17.98 -12.57 24.17
C PHE A 545 16.99 -12.23 23.05
N GLY A 546 15.79 -12.78 23.12
CA GLY A 546 14.73 -12.60 22.14
C GLY A 546 13.60 -11.72 22.67
N ARG A 547 12.74 -11.34 21.74
CA ARG A 547 11.47 -10.69 22.01
C ARG A 547 10.37 -11.57 21.41
N SER A 548 9.15 -11.45 21.91
CA SER A 548 7.96 -12.02 21.26
C SER A 548 7.12 -10.85 20.76
N LYS A 549 6.61 -10.97 19.54
CA LYS A 549 5.67 -9.99 18.99
C LYS A 549 4.42 -10.68 18.48
N SER A 550 3.34 -9.95 18.39
CA SER A 550 2.18 -10.40 17.64
C SER A 550 2.46 -10.35 16.15
N VAL A 551 1.97 -11.35 15.47
CA VAL A 551 1.80 -11.32 14.03
C VAL A 551 0.32 -11.47 13.79
N CYS A 552 -0.29 -10.41 13.24
CA CYS A 552 -1.69 -10.39 12.90
C CYS A 552 -1.85 -10.78 11.43
N THR A 553 -2.79 -11.67 11.13
CA THR A 553 -3.11 -12.11 9.78
C THR A 553 -4.61 -12.03 9.55
N PRO A 554 -5.07 -11.63 8.37
CA PRO A 554 -6.49 -11.67 8.02
C PRO A 554 -7.10 -13.06 8.20
N ILE A 555 -8.37 -13.10 8.60
CA ILE A 555 -9.13 -14.36 8.73
C ILE A 555 -9.99 -14.55 7.50
N CYS A 556 -9.44 -15.19 6.48
CA CYS A 556 -10.21 -15.55 5.30
C CYS A 556 -11.34 -16.54 5.65
N GLY A 557 -12.56 -16.20 5.28
CA GLY A 557 -13.75 -17.02 5.49
C GLY A 557 -14.66 -16.60 6.64
N ASP A 558 -14.43 -15.43 7.23
CA ASP A 558 -15.29 -14.87 8.26
C ASP A 558 -16.36 -13.89 7.72
N GLY A 559 -16.27 -13.55 6.44
CA GLY A 559 -17.19 -12.65 5.75
C GLY A 559 -16.89 -11.17 5.94
N ILE A 560 -15.68 -10.83 6.42
CA ILE A 560 -15.23 -9.46 6.64
C ILE A 560 -13.96 -9.22 5.84
N VAL A 561 -14.04 -8.35 4.85
CA VAL A 561 -12.87 -7.98 4.04
C VAL A 561 -12.02 -6.99 4.84
N VAL A 562 -10.79 -7.37 5.12
CA VAL A 562 -9.80 -6.53 5.80
C VAL A 562 -8.56 -6.31 4.94
N LYS A 563 -7.71 -5.38 5.34
CA LYS A 563 -6.43 -5.14 4.64
C LYS A 563 -5.65 -6.44 4.44
N GLY A 564 -5.27 -6.71 3.19
CA GLY A 564 -4.58 -7.96 2.82
C GLY A 564 -5.49 -9.00 2.16
N GLU A 565 -6.80 -8.76 2.14
CA GLU A 565 -7.76 -9.57 1.40
C GLU A 565 -8.32 -8.78 0.20
N VAL A 566 -8.55 -9.48 -0.89
CA VAL A 566 -9.21 -8.92 -2.07
C VAL A 566 -10.72 -9.04 -1.94
N CYS A 567 -11.18 -10.10 -1.30
CA CYS A 567 -12.58 -10.41 -1.08
C CYS A 567 -12.72 -11.40 0.08
N ASP A 568 -13.91 -11.51 0.66
CA ASP A 568 -14.29 -12.58 1.58
C ASP A 568 -15.81 -12.83 1.52
N ASP A 569 -16.22 -13.98 1.03
CA ASP A 569 -17.60 -14.42 0.96
C ASP A 569 -17.96 -15.41 2.10
N GLY A 570 -17.15 -15.44 3.14
CA GLY A 570 -17.36 -16.31 4.28
C GLY A 570 -17.31 -17.79 3.88
N SER A 571 -18.35 -18.53 4.22
CA SER A 571 -18.43 -19.96 3.92
C SER A 571 -18.57 -20.30 2.43
N LEU A 572 -18.72 -19.32 1.55
CA LEU A 572 -18.83 -19.49 0.10
C LEU A 572 -17.49 -19.40 -0.60
N ASN A 573 -16.43 -19.01 0.10
CA ASN A 573 -15.07 -18.97 -0.45
C ASN A 573 -14.70 -20.31 -1.10
N GLY A 574 -14.07 -20.24 -2.26
CA GLY A 574 -13.71 -21.39 -3.08
C GLY A 574 -14.82 -21.88 -4.02
N SER A 575 -16.05 -21.37 -3.90
CA SER A 575 -17.15 -21.68 -4.81
C SER A 575 -17.06 -20.84 -6.09
N TYR A 576 -17.66 -21.34 -7.17
CA TYR A 576 -17.70 -20.62 -8.44
C TYR A 576 -18.36 -19.24 -8.29
N GLY A 577 -17.71 -18.20 -8.82
CA GLY A 577 -18.17 -16.82 -8.75
C GLY A 577 -17.97 -16.10 -7.42
N HIS A 578 -17.38 -16.78 -6.44
CA HIS A 578 -17.10 -16.24 -5.12
C HIS A 578 -15.59 -16.01 -4.90
N CYS A 579 -15.22 -15.55 -3.74
CA CYS A 579 -13.82 -15.42 -3.36
C CYS A 579 -13.12 -16.78 -3.34
N ASN A 580 -11.83 -16.81 -3.63
CA ASN A 580 -11.05 -18.05 -3.52
C ASN A 580 -10.78 -18.43 -2.04
N GLU A 581 -10.28 -19.64 -1.79
CA GLU A 581 -10.02 -20.16 -0.43
C GLU A 581 -8.97 -19.36 0.36
N THR A 582 -8.24 -18.46 -0.27
CA THR A 582 -7.17 -17.66 0.35
C THR A 582 -7.47 -16.16 0.38
N CYS A 583 -8.67 -15.77 0.00
CA CYS A 583 -9.13 -14.37 -0.06
C CYS A 583 -8.23 -13.43 -0.88
N SER A 584 -7.40 -14.00 -1.76
CA SER A 584 -6.46 -13.26 -2.59
C SER A 584 -7.00 -12.91 -3.98
N GLY A 585 -8.27 -13.20 -4.26
CA GLY A 585 -8.96 -12.96 -5.52
C GLY A 585 -10.14 -13.89 -5.69
N LEU A 586 -10.81 -13.81 -6.85
CA LEU A 586 -11.95 -14.66 -7.13
C LEU A 586 -11.55 -16.12 -7.40
N ALA A 587 -12.42 -17.04 -7.05
CA ALA A 587 -12.43 -18.42 -7.54
C ALA A 587 -12.77 -18.42 -9.04
N PRO A 588 -12.75 -19.59 -9.73
CA PRO A 588 -13.20 -19.68 -11.11
C PRO A 588 -14.56 -18.99 -11.31
N HIS A 589 -14.65 -18.11 -12.31
CA HIS A 589 -15.85 -17.30 -12.55
C HIS A 589 -15.97 -16.89 -14.01
N CYS A 590 -17.16 -16.57 -14.42
CA CYS A 590 -17.43 -16.01 -15.74
C CYS A 590 -16.66 -14.69 -15.93
N GLY A 591 -15.73 -14.65 -16.88
CA GLY A 591 -14.85 -13.50 -17.13
C GLY A 591 -13.38 -13.78 -16.86
N ASP A 592 -13.03 -14.98 -16.39
CA ASP A 592 -11.65 -15.39 -16.16
C ASP A 592 -10.91 -15.92 -17.41
N LYS A 593 -11.58 -15.94 -18.56
CA LYS A 593 -11.11 -16.44 -19.87
C LYS A 593 -10.99 -17.97 -19.94
N ILE A 594 -11.57 -18.69 -18.99
CA ILE A 594 -11.55 -20.13 -18.93
C ILE A 594 -12.99 -20.62 -18.88
N VAL A 595 -13.41 -21.45 -19.82
CA VAL A 595 -14.79 -21.98 -19.83
C VAL A 595 -14.96 -23.06 -18.77
N GLN A 596 -15.70 -22.79 -17.70
CA GLN A 596 -16.07 -23.74 -16.66
C GLN A 596 -17.40 -24.45 -17.03
N ALA A 597 -17.34 -25.37 -17.99
CA ALA A 597 -18.50 -26.09 -18.49
C ALA A 597 -19.27 -26.86 -17.39
N ALA A 598 -18.60 -27.27 -16.30
CA ALA A 598 -19.26 -27.95 -15.18
C ALA A 598 -20.19 -27.01 -14.39
N GLU A 599 -19.88 -25.72 -14.38
CA GLU A 599 -20.65 -24.66 -13.73
C GLU A 599 -21.66 -24.02 -14.69
N GLY A 600 -21.71 -24.53 -15.90
CA GLY A 600 -22.71 -24.16 -16.88
C GLY A 600 -22.28 -23.10 -17.89
N GLU A 601 -21.03 -22.74 -17.95
CA GLU A 601 -20.50 -21.85 -18.97
C GLU A 601 -20.48 -22.52 -20.35
N GLU A 602 -20.82 -21.76 -21.36
CA GLU A 602 -20.80 -22.16 -22.77
C GLU A 602 -19.66 -21.47 -23.53
N CYS A 603 -19.23 -20.32 -23.04
CA CYS A 603 -18.12 -19.51 -23.55
C CYS A 603 -17.55 -18.65 -22.43
N ASP A 604 -16.36 -18.13 -22.62
CA ASP A 604 -15.75 -17.05 -21.82
C ASP A 604 -14.68 -16.35 -22.67
N ASP A 605 -14.89 -15.09 -22.99
CA ASP A 605 -13.92 -14.27 -23.72
C ASP A 605 -13.27 -13.18 -22.83
N GLY A 606 -13.61 -13.18 -21.55
CA GLY A 606 -13.11 -12.24 -20.54
C GLY A 606 -13.89 -10.92 -20.48
N VAL A 607 -14.78 -10.68 -21.42
CA VAL A 607 -15.61 -9.46 -21.50
C VAL A 607 -17.09 -9.81 -21.43
N ASN A 608 -17.50 -10.87 -22.12
CA ASN A 608 -18.81 -11.52 -22.07
C ASN A 608 -20.00 -10.56 -22.28
N LEU A 609 -19.85 -9.57 -23.16
CA LEU A 609 -20.88 -8.55 -23.44
C LEU A 609 -21.52 -8.65 -24.81
N THR A 610 -21.24 -9.70 -25.57
CA THR A 610 -21.77 -9.86 -26.92
C THR A 610 -23.22 -10.34 -26.89
N THR A 611 -24.17 -9.44 -26.98
CA THR A 611 -25.61 -9.76 -26.93
C THR A 611 -26.13 -10.44 -28.20
N TYR A 612 -25.47 -10.24 -29.35
CA TYR A 612 -25.81 -10.88 -30.62
C TYR A 612 -24.53 -11.12 -31.44
N GLY A 613 -24.37 -12.35 -31.93
CA GLY A 613 -23.18 -12.76 -32.66
C GLY A 613 -23.13 -12.21 -34.09
N ILE A 614 -21.96 -12.12 -34.66
CA ILE A 614 -21.73 -11.57 -36.00
C ILE A 614 -21.10 -12.61 -36.94
N ASN A 615 -21.31 -12.42 -38.23
CA ASN A 615 -20.77 -13.31 -39.27
C ASN A 615 -21.14 -14.80 -39.11
N GLY A 616 -22.36 -15.09 -38.63
CA GLY A 616 -22.85 -16.46 -38.45
C GLY A 616 -22.11 -17.25 -37.37
N LYS A 617 -21.62 -16.56 -36.31
CA LYS A 617 -20.99 -17.16 -35.14
C LYS A 617 -21.51 -16.51 -33.89
N PRO A 618 -21.75 -17.29 -32.83
CA PRO A 618 -22.09 -16.73 -31.54
C PRO A 618 -20.90 -15.92 -30.97
N GLY A 619 -21.21 -14.89 -30.19
CA GLY A 619 -20.30 -14.28 -29.27
C GLY A 619 -20.51 -14.80 -27.86
N CYS A 620 -19.81 -14.25 -26.87
CA CYS A 620 -20.09 -14.55 -25.48
C CYS A 620 -20.94 -13.44 -24.87
N ALA A 621 -22.12 -13.83 -24.42
CA ALA A 621 -23.10 -12.96 -23.79
C ALA A 621 -22.90 -12.94 -22.27
N PRO A 622 -23.47 -11.97 -21.53
CA PRO A 622 -23.50 -11.97 -20.09
C PRO A 622 -23.90 -13.32 -19.49
N GLY A 623 -23.20 -13.70 -18.40
CA GLY A 623 -23.40 -15.02 -17.77
C GLY A 623 -22.72 -16.17 -18.50
N CYS A 624 -21.72 -15.86 -19.35
CA CYS A 624 -20.93 -16.85 -20.11
C CYS A 624 -21.77 -17.80 -20.96
N LYS A 625 -22.79 -17.25 -21.57
CA LYS A 625 -23.67 -17.95 -22.49
C LYS A 625 -23.38 -17.57 -23.94
N LEU A 626 -23.54 -18.51 -24.84
CA LEU A 626 -23.44 -18.18 -26.25
C LEU A 626 -24.57 -17.23 -26.64
N SER A 627 -24.22 -16.13 -27.30
CA SER A 627 -25.24 -15.20 -27.82
C SER A 627 -25.98 -15.78 -29.00
N PRO A 628 -27.25 -15.41 -29.20
CA PRO A 628 -27.98 -15.66 -30.43
C PRO A 628 -27.21 -15.14 -31.64
N PHE A 629 -27.34 -15.79 -32.79
CA PHE A 629 -26.72 -15.34 -34.04
C PHE A 629 -27.49 -15.86 -35.28
N CYS A 630 -27.45 -15.07 -36.30
CA CYS A 630 -28.04 -15.51 -37.58
C CYS A 630 -27.41 -16.82 -38.07
N GLY A 631 -28.21 -17.88 -38.13
CA GLY A 631 -27.77 -19.23 -38.51
C GLY A 631 -27.80 -20.24 -37.36
N ASP A 632 -28.36 -19.92 -36.22
CA ASP A 632 -28.49 -20.83 -35.08
C ASP A 632 -29.74 -21.71 -35.12
N GLY A 633 -30.65 -21.41 -36.03
CA GLY A 633 -31.89 -22.15 -36.25
C GLY A 633 -33.10 -21.59 -35.50
N GLN A 634 -32.93 -20.47 -34.81
CA GLN A 634 -34.01 -19.72 -34.15
C GLN A 634 -34.14 -18.35 -34.80
N THR A 635 -35.36 -17.82 -34.89
CA THR A 635 -35.55 -16.47 -35.41
C THR A 635 -35.56 -15.47 -34.26
N ASP A 636 -34.49 -14.75 -34.10
CA ASP A 636 -34.28 -13.77 -33.02
C ASP A 636 -34.76 -12.37 -33.46
N SER A 637 -36.08 -12.20 -33.44
CA SER A 637 -36.74 -10.97 -33.94
C SER A 637 -36.35 -9.72 -33.16
N LEU A 638 -35.93 -9.84 -31.88
CA LEU A 638 -35.41 -8.73 -31.06
C LEU A 638 -34.11 -8.14 -31.64
N PHE A 639 -33.35 -8.95 -32.37
CA PHE A 639 -32.11 -8.53 -33.04
C PHE A 639 -32.32 -8.27 -34.54
N GLY A 640 -33.55 -8.20 -34.98
CA GLY A 640 -33.91 -7.85 -36.36
C GLY A 640 -33.93 -9.01 -37.33
N GLU A 641 -33.90 -10.24 -36.86
CA GLU A 641 -34.08 -11.40 -37.71
C GLU A 641 -35.53 -11.53 -38.16
N GLN A 642 -35.72 -11.79 -39.42
CA GLN A 642 -37.00 -12.06 -40.02
C GLN A 642 -37.22 -13.56 -40.24
N CYS A 643 -36.15 -14.31 -40.36
CA CYS A 643 -36.12 -15.76 -40.57
C CYS A 643 -34.76 -16.32 -40.19
N ASP A 644 -34.66 -17.61 -39.88
CA ASP A 644 -33.43 -18.36 -39.74
C ASP A 644 -33.53 -19.77 -40.34
N THR A 645 -32.48 -20.20 -40.99
CA THR A 645 -32.42 -21.54 -41.66
C THR A 645 -31.37 -22.46 -41.02
N GLY A 646 -30.83 -22.11 -39.83
CA GLY A 646 -29.77 -22.88 -39.20
C GLY A 646 -28.45 -22.84 -39.98
N GLY A 647 -28.14 -21.73 -40.65
CA GLY A 647 -26.93 -21.58 -41.46
C GLY A 647 -26.89 -22.43 -42.73
N VAL A 648 -28.00 -23.11 -43.08
CA VAL A 648 -28.09 -23.95 -44.25
C VAL A 648 -28.69 -23.16 -45.39
N LYS A 649 -27.97 -22.98 -46.49
CA LYS A 649 -28.51 -22.42 -47.72
C LYS A 649 -29.38 -23.44 -48.40
N LEU A 650 -30.69 -23.35 -48.20
CA LEU A 650 -31.65 -24.17 -48.92
C LEU A 650 -31.86 -23.57 -50.30
N PRO A 651 -31.96 -24.41 -51.37
CA PRO A 651 -32.12 -23.94 -52.76
C PRO A 651 -33.31 -23.04 -52.98
N ASP A 652 -34.37 -23.27 -52.23
CA ASP A 652 -35.68 -22.60 -52.40
C ASP A 652 -36.10 -21.83 -51.12
N SER A 653 -35.20 -21.48 -50.23
CA SER A 653 -35.59 -20.75 -49.02
C SER A 653 -35.75 -19.26 -49.31
N SER A 654 -36.84 -18.69 -48.83
CA SER A 654 -37.04 -17.23 -48.81
C SER A 654 -36.15 -16.49 -47.83
N CYS A 655 -35.40 -17.22 -46.99
CA CYS A 655 -34.51 -16.66 -46.00
C CYS A 655 -33.09 -16.56 -46.54
N GLN A 656 -32.49 -15.38 -46.42
CA GLN A 656 -31.10 -15.11 -46.78
C GLN A 656 -30.14 -15.48 -45.63
N LEU A 657 -28.84 -15.58 -45.92
CA LEU A 657 -27.80 -15.87 -44.93
C LEU A 657 -27.56 -14.73 -43.89
N ASN A 658 -28.19 -13.60 -44.08
CA ASN A 658 -28.23 -12.49 -43.15
C ASN A 658 -29.52 -12.42 -42.32
N CYS A 659 -30.30 -13.52 -42.33
CA CYS A 659 -31.55 -13.70 -41.60
C CYS A 659 -32.65 -12.68 -41.94
N THR A 660 -32.63 -12.15 -43.15
CA THR A 660 -33.72 -11.35 -43.68
C THR A 660 -34.42 -12.14 -44.78
N TYR A 661 -35.70 -11.88 -44.96
CA TYR A 661 -36.42 -12.44 -46.12
C TYR A 661 -35.84 -11.84 -47.40
N ARG A 662 -35.77 -12.67 -48.43
CA ARG A 662 -35.57 -12.12 -49.78
C ARG A 662 -36.74 -11.21 -50.10
N PRO A 663 -36.49 -10.10 -50.79
CA PRO A 663 -37.57 -9.36 -51.40
C PRO A 663 -38.41 -10.31 -52.21
N ALA A 664 -39.71 -10.32 -51.96
CA ALA A 664 -40.59 -11.34 -52.51
C ALA A 664 -40.85 -11.01 -53.98
N CYS A 665 -40.58 -11.98 -54.87
CA CYS A 665 -41.09 -11.98 -56.19
C CYS A 665 -42.60 -11.72 -56.12
N GLY A 666 -43.11 -10.82 -56.97
CA GLY A 666 -44.53 -10.40 -56.98
C GLY A 666 -44.82 -9.16 -56.12
N ASN A 667 -43.81 -8.43 -55.65
CA ASN A 667 -43.97 -7.21 -54.92
C ASN A 667 -44.01 -5.94 -55.79
N GLY A 668 -43.85 -6.10 -57.12
CA GLY A 668 -43.86 -5.05 -58.12
C GLY A 668 -42.54 -4.30 -58.28
N VAL A 669 -41.44 -4.75 -57.62
CA VAL A 669 -40.10 -4.16 -57.71
C VAL A 669 -39.11 -5.22 -58.14
N ILE A 670 -38.32 -4.97 -59.21
CA ILE A 670 -37.29 -5.90 -59.67
C ILE A 670 -36.05 -5.81 -58.78
N ASP A 671 -35.84 -6.82 -57.94
CA ASP A 671 -34.68 -6.96 -57.08
C ASP A 671 -33.55 -7.68 -57.82
N ALA A 672 -32.90 -6.99 -58.74
CA ALA A 672 -31.86 -7.58 -59.61
C ALA A 672 -30.66 -8.14 -58.83
N ALA A 673 -30.37 -7.65 -57.62
CA ALA A 673 -29.32 -8.15 -56.73
C ALA A 673 -29.65 -9.56 -56.22
N ASP A 674 -30.91 -9.94 -56.14
CA ASP A 674 -31.38 -11.25 -55.72
C ASP A 674 -31.70 -12.19 -56.89
N GLY A 675 -31.41 -11.75 -58.09
CA GLY A 675 -31.51 -12.57 -59.31
C GLY A 675 -32.85 -12.47 -60.01
N GLU A 676 -33.65 -11.46 -59.63
CA GLU A 676 -34.88 -11.18 -60.36
C GLU A 676 -34.58 -10.54 -61.73
N THR A 677 -35.23 -11.03 -62.72
CA THR A 677 -35.15 -10.49 -64.08
C THR A 677 -36.41 -9.79 -64.53
N CYS A 678 -37.52 -9.98 -63.82
CA CYS A 678 -38.79 -9.30 -63.95
C CYS A 678 -39.55 -9.40 -62.61
N ASP A 679 -40.51 -8.52 -62.39
CA ASP A 679 -41.56 -8.59 -61.35
C ASP A 679 -42.77 -7.83 -61.87
N ASP A 680 -43.90 -8.49 -61.95
CA ASP A 680 -45.14 -7.93 -62.44
C ASP A 680 -46.19 -7.71 -61.36
N GLY A 681 -45.76 -7.80 -60.11
CA GLY A 681 -46.56 -7.56 -58.91
C GLY A 681 -47.47 -8.76 -58.54
N ASN A 682 -47.16 -9.96 -59.06
CA ASN A 682 -47.89 -11.15 -58.68
C ASN A 682 -47.02 -12.42 -58.87
N LEU A 683 -47.53 -13.59 -58.45
CA LEU A 683 -46.83 -14.88 -58.54
C LEU A 683 -47.51 -15.84 -59.61
N ILE A 684 -48.18 -15.27 -60.59
CA ILE A 684 -48.87 -16.07 -61.65
C ILE A 684 -47.89 -16.20 -62.81
N SER A 685 -47.59 -17.44 -63.20
CA SER A 685 -46.77 -17.70 -64.40
C SER A 685 -47.63 -17.73 -65.63
N GLY A 686 -47.10 -17.22 -66.76
CA GLY A 686 -47.81 -17.23 -68.06
C GLY A 686 -48.31 -15.86 -68.52
N ASP A 687 -48.04 -14.80 -67.75
CA ASP A 687 -48.46 -13.40 -68.01
C ASP A 687 -47.25 -12.46 -68.26
N GLY A 688 -46.06 -13.02 -68.31
CA GLY A 688 -44.82 -12.29 -68.68
C GLY A 688 -43.65 -12.41 -67.69
N CYS A 689 -43.97 -12.64 -66.44
CA CYS A 689 -43.03 -12.94 -65.42
C CYS A 689 -43.40 -14.23 -64.66
N SER A 690 -42.48 -15.15 -64.52
CA SER A 690 -42.77 -16.38 -63.81
C SER A 690 -42.92 -16.14 -62.32
N SER A 691 -43.55 -17.09 -61.60
CA SER A 691 -43.65 -17.08 -60.14
C SER A 691 -42.29 -17.09 -59.41
N PHE A 692 -41.15 -17.10 -60.12
CA PHE A 692 -39.81 -17.04 -59.71
C PHE A 692 -39.06 -15.76 -60.18
N CYS A 693 -39.82 -14.77 -60.62
CA CYS A 693 -39.31 -13.47 -61.12
C CYS A 693 -38.26 -13.62 -62.24
N THR A 694 -38.48 -14.57 -63.12
CA THR A 694 -37.69 -14.74 -64.34
C THR A 694 -38.59 -14.51 -65.57
N ILE A 695 -38.04 -13.78 -66.57
CA ILE A 695 -38.74 -13.45 -67.78
C ILE A 695 -39.19 -14.77 -68.51
N GLU A 696 -40.45 -14.89 -68.77
CA GLU A 696 -40.99 -16.02 -69.50
C GLU A 696 -40.76 -15.85 -71.00
N THR A 697 -40.20 -16.87 -71.61
CA THR A 697 -40.10 -16.90 -73.05
C THR A 697 -41.42 -17.39 -73.63
N VAL A 698 -42.17 -16.48 -74.23
CA VAL A 698 -43.37 -16.88 -75.00
C VAL A 698 -42.89 -17.64 -76.23
N ILE A 699 -43.06 -18.93 -76.19
CA ILE A 699 -42.91 -19.77 -77.43
C ILE A 699 -44.19 -19.60 -78.22
N HIS A 700 -44.10 -18.84 -79.34
CA HIS A 700 -45.13 -18.76 -80.35
C HIS A 700 -45.14 -20.01 -81.19
#